data_81c60286e6fd1ced11778518c4e41675
#
_entry.id   81c60286e6fd1ced11778518c4e41675
#
_cell.length_a   1.000
_cell.length_b   1.000
_cell.length_c   1.000
_cell.angle_alpha   90.00
_cell.angle_beta   90.00
_cell.angle_gamma   90.00
#
_symmetry.space_group_name_H-M   'P 1'
#
loop_
_entity.id
_entity.type
_entity.pdbx_description
1 polymer ?
#
loop_
_entity_poly.entity_id
_entity_poly.type
_entity_poly.pdbx_seq_one_letter_code
_entity_poly.pdbx_strand_id
1 'polypeptide(L)'
;MEYIKCKARVTKKVYSNGDFYIWSIRPNEFPSPIELNQYGNASIVGELSYLSEGKDYDFVLNDKGTTKYGHQYEVIDVPSISIQNIEDLTEEEKFEILMECTSSKRIANNILAGCPNFIALAVTKGADAIDESKIVGVGKVYKNAYCRVLVEKYKYYAFTHLDEIKPYKLTISEAKALFGYYSDIEKSKNALKEDPYFVLIEVLGRTFAKADYLILELRPELIDSDIRGEAIVLDVLKECEAEGSSRLDGYSLYYIVKEDYKNVSTIAPNLKNIAQNSPRIFYDEKSGDLSRMDTYIAEANVADFVINKVKNSIKLDIDWSKYTHNEDGFDMTEQQSKALENFCNSNISLLTGYAGCVDKDTEFFNGHEWKKISEYKDGDMVLQYAEDGKAKLVRPNAYIKLPCDTMYLFGNNEINQMLSDDHIMVFDDHDKLLEMRTSDFVESFNNGTFDTDRLKFRTTFHYDGEGFDCTDDEIRRLCEMIYFGVRKLTPKYWYKYSHHQLQVFCDNFLRLNNRNKYFYTTNKYYADFIQFAFSSCGYKVVIDLYNNKYTITITKETLVGLNKNTEIKKVATVDGYKYCFNVPSKMLVLRRNGKIFITHNCGKTTSIQGLIQLMEDNDMSYTLLTPTGKASKVLSEATHRSAQTIHRACFSGEIATDVVVVDEASMINLEVMNMLINSITNPNARIVFSLDNAQLTPIGVGKVISDLIETNIVPKTELTQVFRYTDDGSLFVATNIRNGKNFFTSDNVKEKGNTFSVSSNYKFIETSNDDLFDEVIRQYKGLISHGIKQDDILVMCPYNVSKIGNYAICNAIQEEFNPPKPNELTHKRRIGGTTIVFRKGDIVVNKKNNYSIPTEEGYNVLMSDSMLTEEDVATSIVLNGQMGRIVQVVKEGLLIKFDEEILFFNKQNINNLLLGYSISTHSSQGSSAQYTISIVSDLCKRMLSKELIYVADTRCKKSHIDIGQQDAFLYALSHSDNQHRYTWLKEMLIQGYKN
;
A
#
# COMPACT_ATOMS: atom_id res chain seq x y z
N MET A 1 14.31 -29.46 -26.08
CA MET A 1 13.14 -30.35 -25.93
C MET A 1 12.22 -30.13 -27.11
N GLU A 2 11.67 -31.18 -27.71
CA GLU A 2 10.70 -31.06 -28.81
C GLU A 2 9.30 -30.82 -28.24
N TYR A 3 8.47 -30.08 -28.98
CA TYR A 3 7.05 -29.96 -28.65
C TYR A 3 6.35 -31.31 -28.88
N ILE A 4 5.46 -31.66 -27.95
CA ILE A 4 4.76 -32.95 -27.97
C ILE A 4 3.40 -32.76 -28.62
N LYS A 5 3.15 -33.48 -29.73
CA LYS A 5 1.81 -33.54 -30.34
C LYS A 5 1.02 -34.66 -29.68
N CYS A 6 -0.17 -34.37 -29.18
CA CYS A 6 -1.01 -35.31 -28.43
C CYS A 6 -2.48 -35.11 -28.75
N LYS A 7 -3.12 -36.15 -29.30
CA LYS A 7 -4.59 -36.18 -29.43
C LYS A 7 -5.22 -36.66 -28.14
N ALA A 8 -6.03 -35.83 -27.52
CA ALA A 8 -6.58 -36.17 -26.21
C ALA A 8 -8.00 -35.62 -26.01
N ARG A 9 -8.77 -36.34 -25.21
CA ARG A 9 -10.09 -35.92 -24.72
C ARG A 9 -9.95 -35.03 -23.51
N VAL A 10 -10.59 -33.89 -23.50
CA VAL A 10 -10.73 -33.04 -22.32
C VAL A 10 -11.69 -33.71 -21.34
N THR A 11 -11.19 -34.06 -20.14
CA THR A 11 -11.96 -34.84 -19.15
C THR A 11 -12.58 -33.96 -18.07
N LYS A 12 -11.86 -32.96 -17.60
CA LYS A 12 -12.34 -32.12 -16.51
C LYS A 12 -11.58 -30.79 -16.47
N LYS A 13 -12.30 -29.72 -16.20
CA LYS A 13 -11.67 -28.46 -15.82
C LYS A 13 -11.20 -28.52 -14.38
N VAL A 14 -9.89 -28.43 -14.18
CA VAL A 14 -9.27 -28.51 -12.85
C VAL A 14 -9.18 -27.11 -12.21
N TYR A 15 -8.83 -26.08 -13.03
CA TYR A 15 -8.63 -24.73 -12.55
C TYR A 15 -8.84 -23.70 -13.66
N SER A 16 -9.29 -22.47 -13.33
CA SER A 16 -9.25 -21.32 -14.25
C SER A 16 -9.11 -20.01 -13.49
N ASN A 17 -8.32 -19.06 -14.03
CA ASN A 17 -8.13 -17.72 -13.52
C ASN A 17 -8.02 -16.74 -14.68
N GLY A 18 -9.05 -15.91 -14.89
CA GLY A 18 -9.13 -15.10 -16.10
C GLY A 18 -9.06 -15.98 -17.34
N ASP A 19 -8.12 -15.71 -18.23
CA ASP A 19 -7.88 -16.49 -19.44
C ASP A 19 -6.97 -17.72 -19.22
N PHE A 20 -6.40 -17.89 -18.02
CA PHE A 20 -5.57 -19.03 -17.67
C PHE A 20 -6.40 -20.19 -17.14
N TYR A 21 -6.17 -21.39 -17.68
CA TYR A 21 -6.88 -22.63 -17.36
C TYR A 21 -5.92 -23.76 -17.07
N ILE A 22 -6.34 -24.67 -16.15
CA ILE A 22 -5.79 -26.00 -16.02
C ILE A 22 -6.89 -27.00 -16.34
N TRP A 23 -6.65 -27.80 -17.35
CA TRP A 23 -7.54 -28.88 -17.74
C TRP A 23 -6.89 -30.23 -17.51
N SER A 24 -7.69 -31.22 -17.20
CA SER A 24 -7.32 -32.62 -17.23
C SER A 24 -7.67 -33.19 -18.58
N ILE A 25 -6.71 -33.83 -19.25
CA ILE A 25 -6.92 -34.50 -20.53
C ILE A 25 -6.55 -35.97 -20.43
N ARG A 26 -7.18 -36.79 -21.29
CA ARG A 26 -6.88 -38.20 -21.46
C ARG A 26 -6.44 -38.45 -22.89
N PRO A 27 -5.19 -38.85 -23.15
CA PRO A 27 -4.73 -39.19 -24.49
C PRO A 27 -5.57 -40.30 -25.13
N ASN A 28 -5.76 -40.17 -26.43
CA ASN A 28 -6.49 -41.16 -27.24
C ASN A 28 -5.57 -42.27 -27.74
N GLU A 29 -4.25 -42.08 -27.67
CA GLU A 29 -3.22 -42.98 -28.16
C GLU A 29 -2.44 -43.64 -27.04
N PHE A 30 -2.06 -44.93 -27.19
CA PHE A 30 -1.23 -45.64 -26.25
C PHE A 30 -0.15 -46.41 -27.02
N PRO A 31 1.15 -46.36 -26.62
CA PRO A 31 1.62 -45.63 -25.43
C PRO A 31 1.44 -44.12 -25.55
N SER A 32 1.12 -43.46 -24.46
CA SER A 32 0.90 -42.02 -24.41
C SER A 32 2.21 -41.25 -24.68
N PRO A 33 2.21 -40.21 -25.50
CA PRO A 33 3.37 -39.36 -25.70
C PRO A 33 3.67 -38.42 -24.50
N ILE A 34 2.78 -38.37 -23.52
CA ILE A 34 2.89 -37.54 -22.31
C ILE A 34 2.77 -38.41 -21.05
N GLU A 35 3.36 -37.95 -19.95
CA GLU A 35 3.31 -38.61 -18.65
C GLU A 35 1.92 -38.51 -18.05
N LEU A 36 1.41 -39.64 -17.54
CA LEU A 36 0.06 -39.76 -17.01
C LEU A 36 0.07 -39.97 -15.50
N ASN A 37 -0.86 -39.37 -14.79
CA ASN A 37 -1.08 -39.65 -13.39
C ASN A 37 -1.72 -41.07 -13.19
N GLN A 38 -1.85 -41.47 -11.93
CA GLN A 38 -2.42 -42.79 -11.55
C GLN A 38 -3.85 -43.05 -12.08
N TYR A 39 -4.54 -42.04 -12.59
CA TYR A 39 -5.89 -42.15 -13.18
C TYR A 39 -5.89 -42.13 -14.72
N GLY A 40 -4.70 -42.17 -15.33
CA GLY A 40 -4.53 -42.17 -16.78
C GLY A 40 -4.82 -40.81 -17.44
N ASN A 41 -4.67 -39.71 -16.70
CA ASN A 41 -4.87 -38.37 -17.20
C ASN A 41 -3.58 -37.53 -17.06
N ALA A 42 -3.45 -36.48 -17.87
CA ALA A 42 -2.41 -35.46 -17.75
C ALA A 42 -3.03 -34.09 -17.49
N SER A 43 -2.26 -33.16 -16.93
CA SER A 43 -2.67 -31.79 -16.70
C SER A 43 -2.10 -30.86 -17.76
N ILE A 44 -2.98 -30.11 -18.44
CA ILE A 44 -2.58 -29.06 -19.40
C ILE A 44 -2.94 -27.69 -18.86
N VAL A 45 -2.10 -26.69 -19.18
CA VAL A 45 -2.23 -25.31 -18.70
C VAL A 45 -2.13 -24.31 -19.85
N GLY A 46 -2.76 -23.17 -19.73
CA GLY A 46 -2.70 -22.07 -20.69
C GLY A 46 -4.01 -21.28 -20.80
N GLU A 47 -4.12 -20.43 -21.81
CA GLU A 47 -5.34 -19.70 -22.16
C GLU A 47 -6.29 -20.64 -22.93
N LEU A 48 -7.09 -21.37 -22.22
CA LEU A 48 -7.86 -22.52 -22.74
C LEU A 48 -9.38 -22.34 -22.50
N SER A 49 -9.88 -21.09 -22.62
CA SER A 49 -11.30 -20.76 -22.44
C SER A 49 -12.23 -21.50 -23.41
N TYR A 50 -11.72 -21.83 -24.57
CA TYR A 50 -12.41 -22.46 -25.69
C TYR A 50 -12.55 -23.99 -25.57
N LEU A 51 -11.86 -24.64 -24.63
CA LEU A 51 -11.97 -26.06 -24.45
C LEU A 51 -13.29 -26.44 -23.79
N SER A 52 -13.88 -27.57 -24.20
CA SER A 52 -15.10 -28.11 -23.64
C SER A 52 -14.89 -29.54 -23.12
N GLU A 53 -15.46 -29.86 -21.97
CA GLU A 53 -15.47 -31.20 -21.40
C GLU A 53 -16.08 -32.23 -22.38
N GLY A 54 -15.48 -33.40 -22.46
CA GLY A 54 -15.95 -34.51 -23.30
C GLY A 54 -15.56 -34.43 -24.77
N LYS A 55 -14.92 -33.33 -25.22
CA LYS A 55 -14.46 -33.19 -26.62
C LYS A 55 -13.01 -33.63 -26.80
N ASP A 56 -12.70 -34.11 -28.00
CA ASP A 56 -11.33 -34.48 -28.41
C ASP A 56 -10.69 -33.28 -29.13
N TYR A 57 -9.41 -33.05 -28.85
CA TYR A 57 -8.60 -32.01 -29.47
C TYR A 57 -7.20 -32.54 -29.82
N ASP A 58 -6.59 -31.97 -30.82
CA ASP A 58 -5.19 -32.18 -31.14
C ASP A 58 -4.38 -31.08 -30.44
N PHE A 59 -3.54 -31.45 -29.46
CA PHE A 59 -2.73 -30.52 -28.69
C PHE A 59 -1.30 -30.50 -29.16
N VAL A 60 -0.69 -29.34 -29.16
CA VAL A 60 0.76 -29.17 -29.18
C VAL A 60 1.18 -28.68 -27.79
N LEU A 61 2.01 -29.47 -27.12
CA LEU A 61 2.30 -29.32 -25.71
C LEU A 61 3.79 -29.04 -25.49
N ASN A 62 4.09 -28.16 -24.55
CA ASN A 62 5.41 -27.94 -23.98
C ASN A 62 5.47 -28.56 -22.58
N ASP A 63 6.47 -29.38 -22.31
CA ASP A 63 6.64 -29.98 -20.99
C ASP A 63 7.19 -28.95 -19.98
N LYS A 64 6.42 -28.64 -18.94
CA LYS A 64 6.81 -27.77 -17.82
C LYS A 64 7.42 -28.53 -16.65
N GLY A 65 7.52 -29.84 -16.75
CA GLY A 65 8.01 -30.72 -15.70
C GLY A 65 7.02 -30.88 -14.53
N THR A 66 7.53 -31.46 -13.45
CA THR A 66 6.73 -31.74 -12.26
C THR A 66 6.66 -30.51 -11.35
N THR A 67 5.47 -29.99 -11.19
CA THR A 67 5.14 -28.89 -10.27
C THR A 67 4.53 -29.46 -8.98
N LYS A 68 4.30 -28.63 -7.99
CA LYS A 68 3.55 -29.02 -6.78
C LYS A 68 2.12 -29.52 -7.06
N TYR A 69 1.60 -29.32 -8.27
CA TYR A 69 0.30 -29.84 -8.72
C TYR A 69 0.42 -31.07 -9.63
N GLY A 70 1.56 -31.73 -9.65
CA GLY A 70 1.89 -32.83 -10.53
C GLY A 70 2.58 -32.36 -11.81
N HIS A 71 2.80 -33.29 -12.73
CA HIS A 71 3.41 -33.01 -14.02
C HIS A 71 2.44 -32.22 -14.89
N GLN A 72 2.89 -31.10 -15.49
CA GLN A 72 2.07 -30.17 -16.26
C GLN A 72 2.64 -29.90 -17.63
N TYR A 73 1.74 -29.73 -18.60
CA TYR A 73 2.06 -29.40 -19.97
C TYR A 73 1.41 -28.06 -20.34
N GLU A 74 2.17 -27.13 -20.87
CA GLU A 74 1.63 -25.89 -21.42
C GLU A 74 1.10 -26.16 -22.84
N VAL A 75 -0.12 -25.70 -23.10
CA VAL A 75 -0.70 -25.78 -24.45
C VAL A 75 -0.15 -24.63 -25.29
N ILE A 76 0.61 -25.00 -26.31
CA ILE A 76 1.19 -24.05 -27.26
C ILE A 76 0.23 -23.78 -28.41
N ASP A 77 -0.42 -24.84 -28.94
CA ASP A 77 -1.42 -24.72 -30.02
C ASP A 77 -2.45 -25.84 -29.90
N VAL A 78 -3.64 -25.57 -30.46
CA VAL A 78 -4.70 -26.57 -30.68
C VAL A 78 -5.19 -26.47 -32.14
N PRO A 79 -4.51 -27.12 -33.06
CA PRO A 79 -4.79 -26.99 -34.51
C PRO A 79 -6.21 -27.29 -34.96
N SER A 80 -6.98 -28.03 -34.16
CA SER A 80 -8.37 -28.41 -34.45
C SER A 80 -9.39 -27.31 -34.16
N ILE A 81 -9.01 -26.17 -33.58
CA ILE A 81 -9.92 -25.07 -33.30
C ILE A 81 -9.89 -24.06 -34.46
N SER A 82 -10.92 -24.12 -35.26
CA SER A 82 -11.20 -23.04 -36.24
C SER A 82 -11.77 -21.84 -35.51
N ILE A 83 -11.24 -20.63 -35.74
CA ILE A 83 -11.88 -19.36 -35.37
C ILE A 83 -13.32 -19.40 -35.89
N GLN A 84 -14.31 -19.03 -35.05
CA GLN A 84 -15.71 -18.98 -35.46
C GLN A 84 -15.85 -18.19 -36.77
N ASN A 85 -16.19 -18.92 -37.82
CA ASN A 85 -16.35 -18.32 -39.14
C ASN A 85 -17.72 -17.62 -39.16
N ILE A 86 -17.84 -16.43 -39.75
CA ILE A 86 -19.14 -15.77 -39.97
C ILE A 86 -20.10 -16.69 -40.73
N GLU A 87 -19.57 -17.61 -41.54
CA GLU A 87 -20.36 -18.60 -42.25
C GLU A 87 -20.94 -19.69 -41.36
N ASP A 88 -20.35 -19.93 -40.19
CA ASP A 88 -20.76 -20.97 -39.22
C ASP A 88 -21.69 -20.43 -38.11
N LEU A 89 -22.11 -19.16 -38.19
CA LEU A 89 -23.06 -18.55 -37.25
C LEU A 89 -24.40 -19.25 -37.29
N THR A 90 -24.96 -19.58 -36.15
CA THR A 90 -26.32 -20.08 -36.01
C THR A 90 -27.33 -19.02 -36.41
N GLU A 91 -28.55 -19.43 -36.78
CA GLU A 91 -29.63 -18.49 -37.12
C GLU A 91 -29.96 -17.52 -35.97
N GLU A 92 -29.79 -17.96 -34.71
CA GLU A 92 -30.01 -17.14 -33.52
C GLU A 92 -28.90 -16.07 -33.41
N GLU A 93 -27.64 -16.44 -33.61
CA GLU A 93 -26.50 -15.50 -33.60
C GLU A 93 -26.59 -14.47 -34.74
N LYS A 94 -26.97 -14.93 -35.95
CA LYS A 94 -27.21 -14.02 -37.08
C LYS A 94 -28.32 -13.03 -36.79
N PHE A 95 -29.39 -13.52 -36.15
CA PHE A 95 -30.53 -12.68 -35.75
C PHE A 95 -30.09 -11.61 -34.72
N GLU A 96 -29.35 -11.97 -33.68
CA GLU A 96 -28.86 -11.02 -32.68
C GLU A 96 -27.97 -9.94 -33.32
N ILE A 97 -27.02 -10.32 -34.19
CA ILE A 97 -26.17 -9.40 -34.92
C ILE A 97 -27.01 -8.42 -35.78
N LEU A 98 -28.00 -8.92 -36.49
CA LEU A 98 -28.86 -8.07 -37.29
C LEU A 98 -29.78 -7.19 -36.45
N MET A 99 -30.18 -7.62 -35.27
CA MET A 99 -30.92 -6.80 -34.32
C MET A 99 -30.14 -5.60 -33.85
N GLU A 100 -28.85 -5.77 -33.54
CA GLU A 100 -27.97 -4.67 -33.17
C GLU A 100 -27.81 -3.64 -34.31
N CYS A 101 -27.80 -4.11 -35.57
CA CYS A 101 -27.63 -3.23 -36.74
C CYS A 101 -28.93 -2.53 -37.18
N THR A 102 -30.06 -3.18 -37.02
CA THR A 102 -31.34 -2.72 -37.56
C THR A 102 -32.27 -2.12 -36.50
N SER A 103 -32.02 -2.41 -35.21
CA SER A 103 -32.88 -2.07 -34.06
C SER A 103 -34.36 -2.50 -34.26
N SER A 104 -34.64 -3.44 -35.18
CA SER A 104 -35.97 -3.86 -35.57
C SER A 104 -36.08 -5.37 -35.79
N LYS A 105 -36.81 -6.06 -34.92
CA LYS A 105 -37.06 -7.49 -35.00
C LYS A 105 -37.67 -7.92 -36.36
N ARG A 106 -38.57 -7.09 -36.89
CA ARG A 106 -39.18 -7.32 -38.20
C ARG A 106 -38.18 -7.26 -39.34
N ILE A 107 -37.30 -6.25 -39.33
CA ILE A 107 -36.31 -6.06 -40.41
C ILE A 107 -35.23 -7.13 -40.33
N ALA A 108 -34.76 -7.48 -39.14
CA ALA A 108 -33.77 -8.56 -38.97
C ALA A 108 -34.30 -9.90 -39.51
N ASN A 109 -35.54 -10.26 -39.18
CA ASN A 109 -36.17 -11.46 -39.73
C ASN A 109 -36.34 -11.40 -41.28
N ASN A 110 -36.71 -10.24 -41.82
CA ASN A 110 -36.84 -10.08 -43.29
C ASN A 110 -35.48 -10.20 -44.02
N ILE A 111 -34.42 -9.73 -43.39
CA ILE A 111 -33.06 -9.89 -43.93
C ILE A 111 -32.68 -11.38 -43.95
N LEU A 112 -32.87 -12.10 -42.83
CA LEU A 112 -32.55 -13.52 -42.73
C LEU A 112 -33.37 -14.35 -43.76
N ALA A 113 -34.65 -14.03 -43.91
CA ALA A 113 -35.51 -14.72 -44.86
C ALA A 113 -35.14 -14.42 -46.36
N GLY A 114 -34.81 -13.18 -46.69
CA GLY A 114 -34.49 -12.76 -48.05
C GLY A 114 -33.01 -12.93 -48.46
N CYS A 115 -32.10 -12.90 -47.51
CA CYS A 115 -30.68 -13.09 -47.71
C CYS A 115 -30.00 -13.72 -46.49
N PRO A 116 -30.02 -15.04 -46.29
CA PRO A 116 -29.45 -15.75 -45.14
C PRO A 116 -27.97 -15.49 -44.92
N ASN A 117 -27.22 -15.13 -45.96
CA ASN A 117 -25.81 -14.85 -45.92
C ASN A 117 -25.50 -13.33 -45.93
N PHE A 118 -26.49 -12.50 -45.55
CA PHE A 118 -26.39 -11.04 -45.59
C PHE A 118 -25.11 -10.52 -44.88
N ILE A 119 -24.87 -11.03 -43.65
CA ILE A 119 -23.71 -10.62 -42.85
C ILE A 119 -22.40 -10.96 -43.55
N ALA A 120 -22.27 -12.21 -44.01
CA ALA A 120 -21.07 -12.66 -44.72
C ALA A 120 -20.83 -11.86 -46.02
N LEU A 121 -21.87 -11.67 -46.83
CA LEU A 121 -21.78 -10.89 -48.07
C LEU A 121 -21.43 -9.42 -47.79
N ALA A 122 -22.07 -8.80 -46.81
CA ALA A 122 -21.80 -7.41 -46.42
C ALA A 122 -20.34 -7.21 -46.02
N VAL A 123 -19.78 -8.11 -45.22
CA VAL A 123 -18.42 -8.00 -44.66
C VAL A 123 -17.35 -8.37 -45.71
N THR A 124 -17.57 -9.40 -46.52
CA THR A 124 -16.54 -9.94 -47.41
C THR A 124 -16.59 -9.36 -48.84
N LYS A 125 -17.77 -9.02 -49.34
CA LYS A 125 -18.00 -8.56 -50.73
C LYS A 125 -18.63 -7.17 -50.82
N GLY A 126 -19.04 -6.60 -49.72
CA GLY A 126 -19.68 -5.29 -49.65
C GLY A 126 -21.15 -5.26 -50.07
N ALA A 127 -21.77 -4.07 -49.97
CA ALA A 127 -23.20 -3.87 -50.16
C ALA A 127 -23.66 -4.19 -51.60
N ASP A 128 -22.80 -4.07 -52.61
CA ASP A 128 -23.20 -4.34 -54.03
C ASP A 128 -23.40 -5.81 -54.31
N ALA A 129 -22.88 -6.71 -53.48
CA ALA A 129 -23.11 -8.15 -53.64
C ALA A 129 -24.50 -8.61 -53.11
N ILE A 130 -25.25 -7.71 -52.50
CA ILE A 130 -26.55 -7.99 -51.84
C ILE A 130 -27.69 -7.46 -52.72
N ASP A 131 -28.57 -8.35 -53.17
CA ASP A 131 -29.77 -8.01 -53.88
C ASP A 131 -30.92 -7.63 -52.95
N GLU A 132 -31.11 -6.33 -52.76
CA GLU A 132 -32.13 -5.78 -51.83
C GLU A 132 -33.56 -6.08 -52.30
N SER A 133 -33.78 -6.39 -53.58
CA SER A 133 -35.11 -6.71 -54.09
C SER A 133 -35.70 -7.98 -53.48
N LYS A 134 -34.84 -8.82 -52.92
CA LYS A 134 -35.23 -10.06 -52.18
C LYS A 134 -35.53 -9.84 -50.70
N ILE A 135 -35.33 -8.65 -50.17
CA ILE A 135 -35.43 -8.35 -48.73
C ILE A 135 -36.59 -7.39 -48.51
N VAL A 136 -37.72 -7.90 -47.99
CA VAL A 136 -38.92 -7.12 -47.77
C VAL A 136 -38.70 -5.99 -46.78
N GLY A 137 -38.94 -4.73 -47.18
CA GLY A 137 -38.81 -3.56 -46.31
C GLY A 137 -37.42 -3.01 -46.17
N VAL A 138 -36.45 -3.50 -46.94
CA VAL A 138 -35.07 -2.98 -46.94
C VAL A 138 -34.74 -2.42 -48.32
N GLY A 139 -34.80 -1.10 -48.47
CA GLY A 139 -34.39 -0.40 -49.68
C GLY A 139 -32.89 -0.15 -49.72
N LYS A 140 -32.36 0.26 -50.91
CA LYS A 140 -30.92 0.49 -51.19
C LYS A 140 -30.24 1.35 -50.13
N VAL A 141 -30.90 2.39 -49.62
CA VAL A 141 -30.31 3.32 -48.59
C VAL A 141 -30.09 2.59 -47.26
N TYR A 142 -31.12 1.85 -46.78
CA TYR A 142 -31.01 1.07 -45.52
C TYR A 142 -30.04 -0.08 -45.65
N LYS A 143 -30.07 -0.82 -46.81
CA LYS A 143 -29.08 -1.86 -47.09
C LYS A 143 -27.65 -1.32 -46.91
N ASN A 144 -27.37 -0.22 -47.59
CA ASN A 144 -26.01 0.39 -47.49
C ASN A 144 -25.65 0.85 -46.10
N ALA A 145 -26.61 1.40 -45.32
CA ALA A 145 -26.38 1.77 -43.97
C ALA A 145 -26.07 0.55 -43.07
N TYR A 146 -26.86 -0.53 -43.18
CA TYR A 146 -26.63 -1.78 -42.43
C TYR A 146 -25.32 -2.44 -42.81
N CYS A 147 -24.99 -2.50 -44.13
CA CYS A 147 -23.69 -3.00 -44.56
C CYS A 147 -22.53 -2.18 -43.99
N ARG A 148 -22.65 -0.85 -43.97
CA ARG A 148 -21.60 0.01 -43.37
C ARG A 148 -21.37 -0.31 -41.89
N VAL A 149 -22.42 -0.46 -41.09
CA VAL A 149 -22.32 -0.85 -39.68
C VAL A 149 -21.67 -2.23 -39.55
N LEU A 150 -22.06 -3.19 -40.35
CA LEU A 150 -21.48 -4.53 -40.33
C LEU A 150 -20.01 -4.53 -40.76
N VAL A 151 -19.67 -3.83 -41.86
CA VAL A 151 -18.27 -3.70 -42.30
C VAL A 151 -17.41 -3.04 -41.24
N GLU A 152 -17.88 -1.96 -40.62
CA GLU A 152 -17.15 -1.31 -39.49
C GLU A 152 -17.01 -2.21 -38.29
N LYS A 153 -18.11 -2.91 -37.91
CA LYS A 153 -18.10 -3.84 -36.76
C LYS A 153 -17.20 -5.05 -37.00
N TYR A 154 -17.16 -5.56 -38.22
CA TYR A 154 -16.45 -6.78 -38.58
C TYR A 154 -15.18 -6.54 -39.43
N LYS A 155 -14.69 -5.30 -39.54
CA LYS A 155 -13.45 -4.99 -40.30
C LYS A 155 -12.24 -5.80 -39.79
N TYR A 156 -12.19 -6.03 -38.51
CA TYR A 156 -11.13 -6.83 -37.87
C TYR A 156 -11.28 -8.32 -38.20
N TYR A 157 -12.50 -8.81 -38.30
CA TYR A 157 -12.78 -10.17 -38.76
C TYR A 157 -12.33 -10.35 -40.23
N ALA A 158 -12.71 -9.42 -41.12
CA ALA A 158 -12.26 -9.46 -42.51
C ALA A 158 -10.72 -9.49 -42.64
N PHE A 159 -10.02 -8.71 -41.79
CA PHE A 159 -8.57 -8.71 -41.74
C PHE A 159 -7.97 -10.05 -41.34
N THR A 160 -8.50 -10.69 -40.28
CA THR A 160 -8.01 -12.00 -39.82
C THR A 160 -8.22 -13.12 -40.84
N HIS A 161 -9.09 -12.94 -41.83
CA HIS A 161 -9.38 -13.91 -42.89
C HIS A 161 -8.63 -13.65 -44.20
N LEU A 162 -7.79 -12.61 -44.26
CA LEU A 162 -6.89 -12.42 -45.43
C LEU A 162 -5.91 -13.59 -45.52
N ASP A 163 -5.69 -14.12 -46.72
CA ASP A 163 -4.82 -15.27 -46.97
C ASP A 163 -3.41 -15.12 -46.36
N GLU A 164 -2.91 -13.88 -46.33
CA GLU A 164 -1.58 -13.54 -45.75
C GLU A 164 -1.57 -13.48 -44.23
N ILE A 165 -2.71 -13.23 -43.60
CA ILE A 165 -2.87 -13.04 -42.12
C ILE A 165 -3.42 -14.28 -41.46
N LYS A 166 -4.31 -15.00 -42.11
CA LYS A 166 -4.96 -16.22 -41.62
C LYS A 166 -3.98 -17.22 -40.96
N PRO A 167 -2.78 -17.49 -41.54
CA PRO A 167 -1.81 -18.40 -40.93
C PRO A 167 -1.37 -18.00 -39.49
N TYR A 168 -1.38 -16.69 -39.16
CA TYR A 168 -1.01 -16.21 -37.85
C TYR A 168 -2.10 -16.42 -36.78
N LYS A 169 -3.28 -16.94 -37.17
CA LYS A 169 -4.38 -17.30 -36.28
C LYS A 169 -4.73 -16.17 -35.28
N LEU A 170 -4.84 -14.93 -35.79
CA LEU A 170 -5.18 -13.77 -34.99
C LEU A 170 -6.63 -13.81 -34.54
N THR A 171 -6.89 -13.50 -33.27
CA THR A 171 -8.24 -13.22 -32.77
C THR A 171 -8.71 -11.83 -33.24
N ILE A 172 -10.02 -11.58 -33.15
CA ILE A 172 -10.59 -10.25 -33.43
C ILE A 172 -10.02 -9.18 -32.50
N SER A 173 -9.80 -9.53 -31.23
CA SER A 173 -9.19 -8.63 -30.24
C SER A 173 -7.76 -8.27 -30.61
N GLU A 174 -6.96 -9.25 -31.03
CA GLU A 174 -5.59 -9.03 -31.48
C GLU A 174 -5.55 -8.19 -32.77
N ALA A 175 -6.44 -8.45 -33.74
CA ALA A 175 -6.57 -7.63 -34.91
C ALA A 175 -6.89 -6.17 -34.56
N LYS A 176 -7.78 -5.95 -33.59
CA LYS A 176 -8.10 -4.61 -33.08
C LYS A 176 -6.89 -3.93 -32.43
N ALA A 177 -6.13 -4.66 -31.62
CA ALA A 177 -4.90 -4.14 -31.01
C ALA A 177 -3.85 -3.79 -32.08
N LEU A 178 -3.65 -4.65 -33.07
CA LEU A 178 -2.73 -4.43 -34.16
C LEU A 178 -3.08 -3.17 -34.98
N PHE A 179 -4.37 -2.96 -35.29
CA PHE A 179 -4.85 -1.74 -35.94
C PHE A 179 -4.69 -0.50 -35.03
N GLY A 180 -4.89 -0.63 -33.74
CA GLY A 180 -4.64 0.46 -32.80
C GLY A 180 -3.18 0.91 -32.82
N TYR A 181 -2.25 -0.03 -32.97
CA TYR A 181 -0.81 0.25 -32.99
C TYR A 181 -0.33 0.84 -34.34
N TYR A 182 -0.67 0.21 -35.47
CA TYR A 182 -0.16 0.62 -36.80
C TYR A 182 -1.08 1.59 -37.55
N SER A 183 -2.35 1.70 -37.16
CA SER A 183 -3.40 2.54 -37.76
C SER A 183 -3.67 2.27 -39.24
N ASP A 184 -3.06 1.25 -39.87
CA ASP A 184 -3.11 0.94 -41.30
C ASP A 184 -3.00 -0.56 -41.54
N ILE A 185 -3.79 -1.08 -42.53
CA ILE A 185 -3.82 -2.51 -42.89
C ILE A 185 -2.49 -2.96 -43.50
N GLU A 186 -1.95 -2.18 -44.45
CA GLU A 186 -0.72 -2.56 -45.15
C GLU A 186 0.48 -2.49 -44.20
N LYS A 187 0.55 -1.50 -43.33
CA LYS A 187 1.59 -1.44 -42.30
C LYS A 187 1.51 -2.64 -41.36
N SER A 188 0.30 -3.05 -40.95
CA SER A 188 0.09 -4.23 -40.10
C SER A 188 0.55 -5.52 -40.78
N LYS A 189 0.26 -5.68 -42.10
CA LYS A 189 0.72 -6.83 -42.90
C LYS A 189 2.25 -6.85 -43.02
N ASN A 190 2.85 -5.70 -43.36
CA ASN A 190 4.28 -5.60 -43.53
C ASN A 190 5.03 -5.88 -42.23
N ALA A 191 4.55 -5.36 -41.12
CA ALA A 191 5.13 -5.63 -39.82
C ALA A 191 5.13 -7.12 -39.47
N LEU A 192 4.03 -7.85 -39.71
CA LEU A 192 3.97 -9.31 -39.54
C LEU A 192 4.92 -10.07 -40.44
N LYS A 193 5.23 -9.54 -41.63
CA LYS A 193 6.21 -10.14 -42.56
C LYS A 193 7.65 -9.85 -42.16
N GLU A 194 7.94 -8.62 -41.73
CA GLU A 194 9.30 -8.16 -41.42
C GLU A 194 9.75 -8.68 -40.05
N ASP A 195 8.92 -8.50 -39.03
CA ASP A 195 9.24 -8.90 -37.68
C ASP A 195 8.01 -9.52 -36.94
N PRO A 196 7.68 -10.78 -37.25
CA PRO A 196 6.52 -11.43 -36.63
C PRO A 196 6.67 -11.63 -35.10
N TYR A 197 7.90 -11.77 -34.60
CA TYR A 197 8.13 -11.91 -33.16
C TYR A 197 7.72 -10.65 -32.40
N PHE A 198 8.19 -9.49 -32.83
CA PHE A 198 7.80 -8.23 -32.23
C PHE A 198 6.29 -8.02 -32.24
N VAL A 199 5.67 -8.29 -33.39
CA VAL A 199 4.22 -8.11 -33.51
C VAL A 199 3.46 -9.03 -32.57
N LEU A 200 3.78 -10.33 -32.57
CA LEU A 200 3.01 -11.30 -31.79
C LEU A 200 3.28 -11.17 -30.27
N ILE A 201 4.50 -10.82 -29.87
CA ILE A 201 4.89 -10.75 -28.44
C ILE A 201 4.63 -9.36 -27.88
N GLU A 202 5.19 -8.32 -28.46
CA GLU A 202 5.16 -6.97 -27.87
C GLU A 202 3.87 -6.22 -28.18
N VAL A 203 3.34 -6.35 -29.42
CA VAL A 203 2.11 -5.64 -29.80
C VAL A 203 0.85 -6.41 -29.38
N LEU A 204 0.86 -7.74 -29.55
CA LEU A 204 -0.32 -8.57 -29.29
C LEU A 204 -0.28 -9.30 -27.94
N GLY A 205 0.82 -9.21 -27.21
CA GLY A 205 0.95 -9.76 -25.83
C GLY A 205 0.99 -11.28 -25.76
N ARG A 206 1.31 -12.00 -26.84
CA ARG A 206 1.49 -13.46 -26.79
C ARG A 206 2.77 -13.81 -26.04
N THR A 207 2.78 -14.96 -25.36
CA THR A 207 4.02 -15.46 -24.78
C THR A 207 5.01 -15.86 -25.86
N PHE A 208 6.32 -15.74 -25.57
CA PHE A 208 7.37 -16.16 -26.51
C PHE A 208 7.14 -17.58 -27.02
N ALA A 209 6.85 -18.55 -26.14
CA ALA A 209 6.64 -19.94 -26.52
C ALA A 209 5.53 -20.13 -27.57
N LYS A 210 4.40 -19.42 -27.44
CA LYS A 210 3.29 -19.47 -28.40
C LYS A 210 3.68 -18.81 -29.73
N ALA A 211 4.34 -17.67 -29.67
CA ALA A 211 4.78 -16.96 -30.86
C ALA A 211 5.85 -17.74 -31.62
N ASP A 212 6.88 -18.25 -30.91
CA ASP A 212 7.99 -19.00 -31.48
C ASP A 212 7.51 -20.28 -32.18
N TYR A 213 6.62 -21.04 -31.52
CA TYR A 213 6.03 -22.23 -32.12
C TYR A 213 5.32 -21.89 -33.44
N LEU A 214 4.44 -20.91 -33.44
CA LEU A 214 3.66 -20.53 -34.61
C LEU A 214 4.53 -19.98 -35.75
N ILE A 215 5.49 -19.12 -35.39
CA ILE A 215 6.40 -18.51 -36.37
C ILE A 215 7.26 -19.58 -37.03
N LEU A 216 7.84 -20.49 -36.26
CA LEU A 216 8.70 -21.57 -36.83
C LEU A 216 7.89 -22.61 -37.61
N GLU A 217 6.59 -22.79 -37.33
CA GLU A 217 5.71 -23.58 -38.21
C GLU A 217 5.49 -22.91 -39.58
N LEU A 218 5.34 -21.59 -39.59
CA LEU A 218 5.10 -20.79 -40.78
C LEU A 218 6.40 -20.43 -41.56
N ARG A 219 7.47 -20.16 -40.79
CA ARG A 219 8.75 -19.65 -41.31
C ARG A 219 9.93 -20.34 -40.63
N PRO A 220 10.16 -21.63 -40.95
CA PRO A 220 11.24 -22.44 -40.33
C PRO A 220 12.64 -21.84 -40.51
N GLU A 221 12.85 -21.01 -41.53
CA GLU A 221 14.13 -20.34 -41.80
C GLU A 221 14.52 -19.33 -40.69
N LEU A 222 13.58 -18.91 -39.86
CA LEU A 222 13.86 -17.97 -38.75
C LEU A 222 14.47 -18.64 -37.52
N ILE A 223 14.64 -19.95 -37.50
CA ILE A 223 15.13 -20.68 -36.31
C ILE A 223 16.48 -20.17 -35.80
N ASP A 224 17.36 -19.76 -36.68
CA ASP A 224 18.70 -19.27 -36.40
C ASP A 224 18.84 -17.76 -36.65
N SER A 225 17.72 -17.03 -36.80
CA SER A 225 17.73 -15.63 -37.16
C SER A 225 18.02 -14.72 -35.95
N ASP A 226 18.62 -13.55 -36.26
CA ASP A 226 18.84 -12.51 -35.25
C ASP A 226 17.51 -11.97 -34.69
N ILE A 227 16.43 -11.95 -35.49
CA ILE A 227 15.08 -11.52 -35.08
C ILE A 227 14.56 -12.44 -33.98
N ARG A 228 14.74 -13.77 -34.13
CA ARG A 228 14.38 -14.73 -33.06
C ARG A 228 15.27 -14.56 -31.85
N GLY A 229 16.57 -14.35 -32.04
CA GLY A 229 17.53 -14.09 -30.95
C GLY A 229 17.18 -12.82 -30.17
N GLU A 230 16.82 -11.75 -30.85
CA GLU A 230 16.35 -10.51 -30.22
C GLU A 230 15.08 -10.75 -29.40
N ALA A 231 14.11 -11.48 -29.94
CA ALA A 231 12.88 -11.81 -29.20
C ALA A 231 13.15 -12.62 -27.94
N ILE A 232 14.09 -13.56 -27.97
CA ILE A 232 14.54 -14.31 -26.79
C ILE A 232 15.15 -13.38 -25.75
N VAL A 233 16.06 -12.49 -26.14
CA VAL A 233 16.68 -11.53 -25.21
C VAL A 233 15.64 -10.63 -24.57
N LEU A 234 14.69 -10.11 -25.36
CA LEU A 234 13.60 -9.25 -24.86
C LEU A 234 12.69 -9.99 -23.89
N ASP A 235 12.40 -11.28 -24.14
CA ASP A 235 11.58 -12.11 -23.25
C ASP A 235 12.28 -12.33 -21.90
N VAL A 236 13.59 -12.64 -21.89
CA VAL A 236 14.40 -12.75 -20.67
C VAL A 236 14.44 -11.43 -19.91
N LEU A 237 14.66 -10.31 -20.60
CA LEU A 237 14.68 -8.98 -19.98
C LEU A 237 13.31 -8.62 -19.37
N LYS A 238 12.21 -9.00 -20.03
CA LYS A 238 10.84 -8.79 -19.52
C LYS A 238 10.58 -9.60 -18.24
N GLU A 239 11.08 -10.82 -18.14
CA GLU A 239 11.01 -11.61 -16.91
C GLU A 239 11.84 -10.96 -15.80
N CYS A 240 13.03 -10.45 -16.12
CA CYS A 240 13.89 -9.70 -15.20
C CYS A 240 13.19 -8.43 -14.68
N GLU A 241 12.50 -7.70 -15.55
CA GLU A 241 11.69 -6.53 -15.17
C GLU A 241 10.50 -6.88 -14.28
N ALA A 242 9.87 -8.02 -14.51
CA ALA A 242 8.78 -8.52 -13.67
C ALA A 242 9.27 -8.85 -12.24
N GLU A 243 10.54 -9.21 -12.08
CA GLU A 243 11.22 -9.37 -10.79
C GLU A 243 11.74 -8.05 -10.20
N GLY A 244 11.61 -6.95 -10.94
CA GLY A 244 11.91 -5.58 -10.51
C GLY A 244 13.26 -5.03 -10.95
N SER A 245 14.11 -5.79 -11.64
CA SER A 245 15.39 -5.33 -12.17
C SER A 245 15.22 -4.74 -13.56
N SER A 246 15.87 -3.62 -13.85
CA SER A 246 15.93 -3.01 -15.17
C SER A 246 17.18 -3.43 -15.96
N ARG A 247 18.08 -4.21 -15.34
CA ARG A 247 19.41 -4.53 -15.83
C ARG A 247 19.72 -6.01 -15.58
N LEU A 248 20.31 -6.67 -16.58
CA LEU A 248 20.77 -8.06 -16.52
C LEU A 248 22.20 -8.16 -17.05
N ASP A 249 23.05 -8.93 -16.39
CA ASP A 249 24.40 -9.18 -16.89
C ASP A 249 24.42 -10.20 -18.03
N GLY A 250 25.32 -10.01 -19.00
CA GLY A 250 25.37 -10.83 -20.20
C GLY A 250 25.73 -12.30 -19.94
N TYR A 251 26.37 -12.60 -18.80
CA TYR A 251 26.70 -13.97 -18.41
C TYR A 251 25.45 -14.71 -17.95
N SER A 252 24.65 -14.10 -17.10
CA SER A 252 23.35 -14.65 -16.67
C SER A 252 22.43 -14.84 -17.88
N LEU A 253 22.36 -13.85 -18.79
CA LEU A 253 21.60 -13.97 -20.04
C LEU A 253 21.98 -15.22 -20.81
N TYR A 254 23.29 -15.47 -21.02
CA TYR A 254 23.76 -16.62 -21.76
C TYR A 254 23.28 -17.95 -21.16
N TYR A 255 23.37 -18.07 -19.83
CA TYR A 255 22.93 -19.29 -19.13
C TYR A 255 21.43 -19.50 -19.20
N ILE A 256 20.64 -18.45 -18.97
CA ILE A 256 19.17 -18.50 -19.04
C ILE A 256 18.75 -18.93 -20.45
N VAL A 257 19.32 -18.29 -21.50
CA VAL A 257 18.98 -18.62 -22.88
C VAL A 257 19.33 -20.08 -23.20
N LYS A 258 20.46 -20.58 -22.72
CA LYS A 258 20.89 -21.95 -22.99
C LYS A 258 20.07 -23.01 -22.26
N GLU A 259 19.59 -22.70 -21.06
CA GLU A 259 18.85 -23.67 -20.24
C GLU A 259 17.35 -23.66 -20.54
N ASP A 260 16.76 -22.48 -20.71
CA ASP A 260 15.31 -22.35 -20.76
C ASP A 260 14.74 -22.30 -22.20
N TYR A 261 15.58 -21.95 -23.18
CA TYR A 261 15.11 -21.82 -24.57
C TYR A 261 15.56 -22.99 -25.45
N LYS A 262 14.74 -23.28 -26.47
CA LYS A 262 14.96 -24.42 -27.37
C LYS A 262 15.63 -24.00 -28.65
N ASN A 263 16.43 -24.91 -29.26
CA ASN A 263 17.07 -24.70 -30.57
C ASN A 263 17.87 -23.38 -30.66
N VAL A 264 18.71 -23.13 -29.64
CA VAL A 264 19.48 -21.88 -29.51
C VAL A 264 21.00 -22.06 -29.69
N SER A 265 21.42 -23.21 -30.22
CA SER A 265 22.86 -23.55 -30.39
C SER A 265 23.65 -22.52 -31.22
N THR A 266 23.01 -21.87 -32.16
CA THR A 266 23.55 -20.80 -33.02
C THR A 266 23.31 -19.41 -32.43
N ILE A 267 22.18 -19.20 -31.76
CA ILE A 267 21.79 -17.93 -31.15
C ILE A 267 22.60 -17.64 -29.89
N ALA A 268 22.73 -18.60 -28.97
CA ALA A 268 23.40 -18.39 -27.68
C ALA A 268 24.84 -17.86 -27.80
N PRO A 269 25.69 -18.33 -28.73
CA PRO A 269 27.03 -17.74 -28.93
C PRO A 269 27.00 -16.34 -29.53
N ASN A 270 25.89 -15.92 -30.18
CA ASN A 270 25.76 -14.65 -30.92
C ASN A 270 24.99 -13.57 -30.14
N LEU A 271 24.54 -13.83 -28.90
CA LEU A 271 23.68 -12.93 -28.10
C LEU A 271 24.26 -11.52 -27.98
N LYS A 272 25.56 -11.40 -27.75
CA LYS A 272 26.23 -10.10 -27.67
C LYS A 272 26.03 -9.29 -28.95
N ASN A 273 26.29 -9.90 -30.13
CA ASN A 273 26.15 -9.22 -31.41
C ASN A 273 24.69 -8.87 -31.71
N ILE A 274 23.75 -9.73 -31.38
CA ILE A 274 22.32 -9.49 -31.46
C ILE A 274 21.93 -8.28 -30.65
N ALA A 275 22.34 -8.23 -29.36
CA ALA A 275 22.04 -7.14 -28.46
C ALA A 275 22.64 -5.80 -28.92
N GLN A 276 23.89 -5.79 -29.40
CA GLN A 276 24.55 -4.58 -29.90
C GLN A 276 23.91 -4.01 -31.17
N ASN A 277 23.34 -4.86 -32.03
CA ASN A 277 22.70 -4.44 -33.29
C ASN A 277 21.20 -4.14 -33.15
N SER A 278 20.58 -4.51 -32.02
CA SER A 278 19.16 -4.30 -31.78
C SER A 278 18.85 -2.85 -31.36
N PRO A 279 17.90 -2.17 -32.03
CA PRO A 279 17.45 -0.85 -31.56
C PRO A 279 16.56 -0.91 -30.31
N ARG A 280 16.16 -2.10 -29.88
CA ARG A 280 15.25 -2.33 -28.73
C ARG A 280 15.98 -2.75 -27.46
N ILE A 281 17.30 -3.03 -27.56
CA ILE A 281 18.12 -3.48 -26.45
C ILE A 281 19.25 -2.47 -26.24
N PHE A 282 19.38 -2.00 -25.03
CA PHE A 282 20.58 -1.28 -24.61
C PHE A 282 21.63 -2.30 -24.16
N TYR A 283 22.85 -2.19 -24.69
CA TYR A 283 23.99 -3.01 -24.31
C TYR A 283 25.16 -2.11 -23.90
N ASP A 284 25.62 -2.24 -22.66
CA ASP A 284 26.80 -1.52 -22.19
C ASP A 284 28.08 -2.29 -22.52
N GLU A 285 28.92 -1.73 -23.36
CA GLU A 285 30.17 -2.38 -23.80
C GLU A 285 31.20 -2.57 -22.66
N LYS A 286 31.11 -1.77 -21.61
CA LYS A 286 32.07 -1.82 -20.50
C LYS A 286 31.75 -2.93 -19.50
N SER A 287 30.51 -3.04 -19.08
CA SER A 287 30.04 -4.04 -18.11
C SER A 287 29.59 -5.34 -18.79
N GLY A 288 29.10 -5.25 -20.02
CA GLY A 288 28.44 -6.33 -20.73
C GLY A 288 26.99 -6.54 -20.32
N ASP A 289 26.43 -5.58 -19.61
CA ASP A 289 25.06 -5.66 -19.11
C ASP A 289 24.07 -5.13 -20.14
N LEU A 290 22.84 -5.61 -20.01
CA LEU A 290 21.76 -5.31 -20.95
C LEU A 290 20.52 -4.78 -20.23
N SER A 291 19.71 -4.06 -21.00
CA SER A 291 18.39 -3.58 -20.59
C SER A 291 17.48 -3.49 -21.81
N ARG A 292 16.19 -3.49 -21.61
CA ARG A 292 15.28 -3.01 -22.67
C ARG A 292 15.58 -1.53 -22.92
N MET A 293 15.57 -1.11 -24.19
CA MET A 293 15.89 0.27 -24.56
C MET A 293 14.90 1.28 -23.98
N ASP A 294 13.61 0.95 -23.98
CA ASP A 294 12.55 1.79 -23.39
C ASP A 294 12.72 1.96 -21.87
N THR A 295 13.09 0.89 -21.16
CA THR A 295 13.38 0.93 -19.73
C THR A 295 14.64 1.73 -19.41
N TYR A 296 15.71 1.54 -20.20
CA TYR A 296 16.94 2.34 -20.08
C TYR A 296 16.69 3.84 -20.31
N ILE A 297 15.91 4.18 -21.34
CA ILE A 297 15.50 5.57 -21.63
C ILE A 297 14.66 6.14 -20.47
N ALA A 298 13.75 5.33 -19.89
CA ALA A 298 12.96 5.78 -18.76
C ALA A 298 13.84 6.11 -17.54
N GLU A 299 14.85 5.29 -17.25
CA GLU A 299 15.82 5.60 -16.18
C GLU A 299 16.66 6.83 -16.48
N ALA A 300 17.10 6.97 -17.74
CA ALA A 300 17.83 8.16 -18.18
C ALA A 300 17.00 9.44 -18.05
N ASN A 301 15.74 9.41 -18.47
CA ASN A 301 14.80 10.53 -18.30
C ASN A 301 14.64 10.92 -16.81
N VAL A 302 14.49 9.93 -15.93
CA VAL A 302 14.40 10.17 -14.48
C VAL A 302 15.70 10.77 -13.95
N ALA A 303 16.86 10.22 -14.37
CA ALA A 303 18.17 10.75 -13.95
C ALA A 303 18.35 12.20 -14.39
N ASP A 304 18.11 12.50 -15.67
CA ASP A 304 18.24 13.84 -16.23
C ASP A 304 17.29 14.82 -15.56
N PHE A 305 16.05 14.42 -15.33
CA PHE A 305 15.07 15.23 -14.61
C PHE A 305 15.56 15.59 -13.19
N VAL A 306 15.99 14.59 -12.43
CA VAL A 306 16.46 14.78 -11.05
C VAL A 306 17.73 15.67 -11.03
N ILE A 307 18.70 15.39 -11.89
CA ILE A 307 19.94 16.16 -12.00
C ILE A 307 19.63 17.62 -12.36
N ASN A 308 18.75 17.85 -13.32
CA ASN A 308 18.31 19.19 -13.70
C ASN A 308 17.63 19.92 -12.55
N LYS A 309 16.73 19.24 -11.80
CA LYS A 309 16.06 19.83 -10.63
C LYS A 309 17.04 20.19 -9.51
N VAL A 310 18.09 19.38 -9.32
CA VAL A 310 19.13 19.66 -8.30
C VAL A 310 20.08 20.76 -8.76
N LYS A 311 20.66 20.65 -9.96
CA LYS A 311 21.64 21.63 -10.47
C LYS A 311 21.05 23.02 -10.71
N ASN A 312 19.79 23.09 -11.16
CA ASN A 312 19.08 24.35 -11.43
C ASN A 312 18.17 24.77 -10.27
N SER A 313 18.48 24.33 -9.05
CA SER A 313 17.68 24.71 -7.88
C SER A 313 17.73 26.22 -7.65
N ILE A 314 16.55 26.83 -7.59
CA ILE A 314 16.35 28.25 -7.33
C ILE A 314 15.96 28.40 -5.86
N LYS A 315 16.73 29.16 -5.11
CA LYS A 315 16.39 29.49 -3.73
C LYS A 315 15.19 30.43 -3.74
N LEU A 316 14.13 30.10 -3.00
CA LEU A 316 13.01 30.99 -2.76
C LEU A 316 13.40 32.05 -1.73
N ASP A 317 13.07 33.31 -2.01
CA ASP A 317 13.23 34.40 -1.05
C ASP A 317 12.01 34.45 -0.10
N ILE A 318 11.81 33.35 0.60
CA ILE A 318 10.72 33.16 1.57
C ILE A 318 11.36 32.92 2.93
N ASP A 319 10.91 33.68 3.91
CA ASP A 319 11.25 33.45 5.31
C ASP A 319 10.42 32.27 5.84
N TRP A 320 10.91 31.04 5.59
CA TRP A 320 10.24 29.81 5.95
C TRP A 320 10.10 29.66 7.48
N SER A 321 10.85 30.41 8.28
CA SER A 321 10.73 30.34 9.73
C SER A 321 9.36 30.81 10.24
N LYS A 322 8.62 31.57 9.45
CA LYS A 322 7.23 31.97 9.76
C LYS A 322 6.22 30.83 9.69
N TYR A 323 6.56 29.75 8.96
CA TYR A 323 5.70 28.60 8.72
C TYR A 323 6.07 27.39 9.58
N THR A 324 6.91 27.62 10.57
CA THR A 324 7.22 26.61 11.58
C THR A 324 6.12 26.46 12.63
N HIS A 325 5.10 27.36 12.60
CA HIS A 325 3.84 27.25 13.34
C HIS A 325 2.72 26.82 12.38
N ASN A 326 1.89 25.84 12.72
CA ASN A 326 0.73 25.49 11.89
C ASN A 326 -0.49 26.39 12.22
N GLU A 327 -1.58 26.27 11.41
CA GLU A 327 -2.84 27.00 11.60
C GLU A 327 -3.45 26.83 13.00
N ASP A 328 -3.12 25.74 13.70
CA ASP A 328 -3.55 25.45 15.08
C ASP A 328 -2.64 26.07 16.15
N GLY A 329 -1.59 26.82 15.74
CA GLY A 329 -0.66 27.52 16.62
C GLY A 329 0.44 26.63 17.20
N PHE A 330 0.85 25.57 16.49
CA PHE A 330 1.87 24.62 16.94
C PHE A 330 3.18 24.73 16.15
N ASP A 331 4.30 24.66 16.84
CA ASP A 331 5.62 24.68 16.24
C ASP A 331 6.07 23.36 15.61
N MET A 332 6.81 23.49 14.53
CA MET A 332 7.52 22.38 13.91
C MET A 332 8.84 22.10 14.62
N THR A 333 9.24 20.83 14.65
CA THR A 333 10.57 20.44 15.08
C THR A 333 11.63 21.00 14.13
N GLU A 334 12.90 21.09 14.57
CA GLU A 334 14.01 21.45 13.70
C GLU A 334 14.08 20.56 12.44
N GLN A 335 13.83 19.27 12.59
CA GLN A 335 13.78 18.34 11.44
C GLN A 335 12.59 18.63 10.52
N GLN A 336 11.42 18.94 11.08
CA GLN A 336 10.26 19.34 10.27
C GLN A 336 10.49 20.70 9.61
N SER A 337 11.08 21.65 10.35
CA SER A 337 11.51 22.95 9.83
C SER A 337 12.57 22.81 8.74
N LYS A 338 13.48 21.82 8.85
CA LYS A 338 14.44 21.47 7.82
C LYS A 338 13.79 21.01 6.52
N ALA A 339 12.60 20.42 6.58
CA ALA A 339 11.84 20.08 5.37
C ALA A 339 11.39 21.35 4.63
N LEU A 340 10.95 22.40 5.36
CA LEU A 340 10.62 23.71 4.78
C LEU A 340 11.88 24.38 4.20
N GLU A 341 12.98 24.35 4.93
CA GLU A 341 14.25 24.90 4.46
C GLU A 341 14.73 24.20 3.19
N ASN A 342 14.73 22.86 3.16
CA ASN A 342 15.11 22.09 1.97
C ASN A 342 14.17 22.38 0.79
N PHE A 343 12.87 22.52 1.04
CA PHE A 343 11.91 22.95 0.03
C PHE A 343 12.24 24.35 -0.52
N CYS A 344 12.57 25.32 0.32
CA CYS A 344 12.91 26.67 -0.14
C CYS A 344 14.25 26.72 -0.89
N ASN A 345 15.20 25.84 -0.56
CA ASN A 345 16.55 25.85 -1.12
C ASN A 345 16.70 24.95 -2.36
N SER A 346 15.79 24.00 -2.62
CA SER A 346 15.91 23.01 -3.70
C SER A 346 14.61 22.80 -4.45
N ASN A 347 14.71 22.57 -5.76
CA ASN A 347 13.56 22.23 -6.59
C ASN A 347 13.10 20.77 -6.43
N ILE A 348 13.87 19.94 -5.70
CA ILE A 348 13.50 18.55 -5.38
C ILE A 348 13.99 18.20 -3.97
N SER A 349 13.16 17.55 -3.15
CA SER A 349 13.53 17.14 -1.80
C SER A 349 12.83 15.86 -1.35
N LEU A 350 13.47 15.14 -0.41
CA LEU A 350 12.95 13.91 0.20
C LEU A 350 12.61 14.15 1.68
N LEU A 351 11.44 13.66 2.11
CA LEU A 351 10.97 13.67 3.48
C LEU A 351 10.78 12.24 3.97
N THR A 352 11.63 11.76 4.89
CA THR A 352 11.57 10.40 5.46
C THR A 352 11.36 10.47 6.98
N GLY A 353 10.81 9.44 7.66
CA GLY A 353 10.51 9.63 9.08
C GLY A 353 10.44 8.43 10.05
N TYR A 354 10.85 8.68 11.32
CA TYR A 354 10.91 7.77 12.50
C TYR A 354 10.44 8.45 13.81
N ALA A 355 10.46 7.82 15.03
CA ALA A 355 9.92 8.36 16.31
C ALA A 355 10.86 8.37 17.51
N GLY A 356 10.87 9.45 18.34
CA GLY A 356 11.56 9.61 19.64
C GLY A 356 10.61 9.50 20.85
N CYS A 357 11.06 8.90 22.00
CA CYS A 357 10.18 8.43 23.09
C CYS A 357 10.81 8.50 24.50
N VAL A 358 9.97 8.24 25.54
CA VAL A 358 10.33 8.15 26.98
C VAL A 358 10.25 6.69 27.47
N ASP A 359 10.68 6.40 28.70
CA ASP A 359 10.65 5.06 29.31
C ASP A 359 9.29 4.69 29.92
N LYS A 360 9.14 3.41 30.29
CA LYS A 360 7.90 2.85 30.84
C LYS A 360 7.44 3.45 32.16
N ASP A 361 8.37 3.94 32.98
CA ASP A 361 8.07 4.46 34.31
C ASP A 361 7.74 5.96 34.27
N THR A 362 7.84 6.60 33.13
CA THR A 362 7.30 7.93 32.88
C THR A 362 5.77 7.90 33.00
N GLU A 363 5.19 8.88 33.71
CA GLU A 363 3.77 8.98 33.98
C GLU A 363 3.13 10.10 33.14
N PHE A 364 1.88 9.87 32.71
CA PHE A 364 1.01 10.85 32.07
C PHE A 364 -0.22 11.10 32.96
N PHE A 365 -0.84 12.25 32.83
CA PHE A 365 -2.06 12.60 33.54
C PHE A 365 -3.29 12.31 32.66
N ASN A 366 -4.21 11.44 33.15
CA ASN A 366 -5.39 11.00 32.38
C ASN A 366 -6.69 11.79 32.68
N GLY A 367 -6.58 12.88 33.47
CA GLY A 367 -7.73 13.66 33.94
C GLY A 367 -8.22 13.27 35.36
N HIS A 368 -7.74 12.16 35.89
CA HIS A 368 -8.15 11.65 37.20
C HIS A 368 -6.98 11.22 38.07
N GLU A 369 -5.87 10.81 37.50
CA GLU A 369 -4.68 10.34 38.19
C GLU A 369 -3.45 10.38 37.28
N TRP A 370 -2.27 10.38 37.85
CA TRP A 370 -1.02 10.11 37.18
C TRP A 370 -0.83 8.60 37.02
N LYS A 371 -0.68 8.18 35.78
CA LYS A 371 -0.63 6.79 35.37
C LYS A 371 0.65 6.55 34.58
N LYS A 372 1.32 5.41 34.77
CA LYS A 372 2.50 5.10 33.98
C LYS A 372 2.15 5.06 32.48
N ILE A 373 3.02 5.57 31.64
CA ILE A 373 2.79 5.59 30.19
C ILE A 373 2.61 4.19 29.62
N SER A 374 3.28 3.19 30.21
CA SER A 374 3.11 1.77 29.88
C SER A 374 1.74 1.18 30.25
N GLU A 375 0.95 1.87 31.06
CA GLU A 375 -0.38 1.43 31.51
C GLU A 375 -1.53 2.14 30.81
N TYR A 376 -1.23 2.90 29.73
CA TYR A 376 -2.23 3.58 28.92
C TYR A 376 -3.27 2.59 28.36
N LYS A 377 -4.52 3.01 28.34
CA LYS A 377 -5.64 2.27 27.72
C LYS A 377 -6.34 3.16 26.73
N ASP A 378 -6.80 2.55 25.64
CA ASP A 378 -7.57 3.28 24.65
C ASP A 378 -8.80 3.94 25.29
N GLY A 379 -8.93 5.26 25.07
CA GLY A 379 -9.92 6.10 25.73
C GLY A 379 -9.41 6.94 26.92
N ASP A 380 -8.19 6.66 27.44
CA ASP A 380 -7.54 7.56 28.39
C ASP A 380 -7.25 8.91 27.71
N MET A 381 -7.49 10.00 28.41
CA MET A 381 -7.05 11.33 27.98
C MET A 381 -5.58 11.53 28.35
N VAL A 382 -4.91 12.47 27.70
CA VAL A 382 -3.55 12.88 28.05
C VAL A 382 -3.47 14.40 28.17
N LEU A 383 -2.60 14.90 29.02
CA LEU A 383 -2.41 16.33 29.21
C LEU A 383 -1.40 16.85 28.20
N GLN A 384 -1.89 17.46 27.11
CA GLN A 384 -1.03 18.18 26.16
C GLN A 384 -0.65 19.56 26.72
N TYR A 385 0.47 20.07 26.21
CA TYR A 385 0.99 21.40 26.55
C TYR A 385 1.09 22.26 25.30
N ALA A 386 0.73 23.54 25.38
CA ALA A 386 0.87 24.51 24.29
C ALA A 386 1.95 25.55 24.65
N GLU A 387 2.53 26.21 23.65
CA GLU A 387 3.60 27.20 23.83
C GLU A 387 3.21 28.39 24.70
N ASP A 388 1.94 28.79 24.66
CA ASP A 388 1.38 29.85 25.53
C ASP A 388 1.34 29.44 27.00
N GLY A 389 1.85 28.25 27.32
CA GLY A 389 1.89 27.72 28.69
C GLY A 389 0.60 27.03 29.14
N LYS A 390 -0.42 26.97 28.28
CA LYS A 390 -1.70 26.30 28.61
C LYS A 390 -1.59 24.79 28.41
N ALA A 391 -2.23 24.06 29.31
CA ALA A 391 -2.37 22.62 29.19
C ALA A 391 -3.85 22.21 29.12
N LYS A 392 -4.16 21.23 28.26
CA LYS A 392 -5.52 20.75 28.01
C LYS A 392 -5.53 19.23 27.90
N LEU A 393 -6.55 18.60 28.46
CA LEU A 393 -6.81 17.18 28.27
C LEU A 393 -7.33 16.90 26.86
N VAL A 394 -6.65 16.00 26.14
CA VAL A 394 -7.04 15.57 24.79
C VAL A 394 -6.97 14.05 24.68
N ARG A 395 -7.70 13.49 23.74
CA ARG A 395 -7.43 12.13 23.30
C ARG A 395 -6.18 12.15 22.45
N PRO A 396 -5.17 11.31 22.73
CA PRO A 396 -4.02 11.25 21.85
C PRO A 396 -4.43 10.70 20.49
N ASN A 397 -3.88 11.26 19.42
CA ASN A 397 -4.05 10.77 18.05
C ASN A 397 -3.45 9.37 17.90
N ALA A 398 -2.37 9.08 18.66
CA ALA A 398 -1.76 7.78 18.75
C ALA A 398 -1.00 7.61 20.07
N TYR A 399 -0.95 6.38 20.56
CA TYR A 399 -0.02 5.93 21.59
C TYR A 399 1.09 5.12 20.94
N ILE A 400 2.32 5.37 21.34
CA ILE A 400 3.51 4.84 20.71
C ILE A 400 4.33 4.09 21.74
N LYS A 401 4.74 2.85 21.41
CA LYS A 401 5.69 2.05 22.17
C LYS A 401 6.65 1.39 21.20
N LEU A 402 7.95 1.63 21.36
CA LEU A 402 9.00 1.17 20.46
C LEU A 402 10.07 0.40 21.24
N PRO A 403 10.67 -0.69 20.70
CA PRO A 403 11.84 -1.30 21.30
C PRO A 403 12.99 -0.30 21.39
N CYS A 404 13.67 -0.35 22.51
CA CYS A 404 14.82 0.51 22.79
C CYS A 404 15.68 -0.18 23.85
N ASP A 405 16.87 -0.60 23.49
CA ASP A 405 17.77 -1.33 24.39
C ASP A 405 18.38 -0.39 25.43
N THR A 406 18.64 0.86 25.02
CA THR A 406 19.25 1.86 25.88
C THR A 406 18.62 3.23 25.69
N MET A 407 18.54 3.99 26.76
CA MET A 407 18.10 5.39 26.79
C MET A 407 19.02 6.23 27.65
N TYR A 408 18.96 7.55 27.49
CA TYR A 408 19.68 8.48 28.37
C TYR A 408 18.83 8.81 29.59
N LEU A 409 19.36 8.52 30.78
CA LEU A 409 18.80 8.95 32.05
C LEU A 409 19.44 10.29 32.46
N PHE A 410 18.58 11.30 32.63
CA PHE A 410 18.92 12.61 33.20
C PHE A 410 18.36 12.66 34.60
N GLY A 411 19.19 12.75 35.60
CA GLY A 411 18.77 12.69 37.00
C GLY A 411 19.52 13.66 37.92
N ASN A 412 18.74 14.44 38.68
CA ASN A 412 19.17 15.16 39.86
C ASN A 412 18.03 15.30 40.86
N ASN A 413 18.17 16.08 41.92
CA ASN A 413 17.07 16.24 42.91
C ASN A 413 15.79 16.87 42.36
N GLU A 414 15.86 17.55 41.20
CA GLU A 414 14.75 18.33 40.63
C GLU A 414 14.33 17.83 39.24
N ILE A 415 15.18 17.09 38.52
CA ILE A 415 14.91 16.53 37.20
C ILE A 415 15.02 15.01 37.24
N ASN A 416 14.09 14.33 36.61
CA ASN A 416 14.22 12.91 36.32
C ASN A 416 13.53 12.62 34.99
N GLN A 417 14.31 12.38 33.93
CA GLN A 417 13.81 12.06 32.59
C GLN A 417 14.61 10.88 32.05
N MET A 418 13.97 9.99 31.34
CA MET A 418 14.63 8.91 30.62
C MET A 418 14.17 8.93 29.17
N LEU A 419 15.07 9.31 28.28
CA LEU A 419 14.77 9.70 26.90
C LEU A 419 15.58 8.86 25.93
N SER A 420 14.99 8.48 24.78
CA SER A 420 15.71 7.80 23.69
C SER A 420 16.69 8.75 22.99
N ASP A 421 17.70 8.20 22.31
CA ASP A 421 18.75 8.92 21.58
C ASP A 421 18.17 9.96 20.61
N ASP A 422 17.04 9.64 20.02
CA ASP A 422 16.32 10.39 19.01
C ASP A 422 15.18 11.28 19.56
N HIS A 423 15.01 11.33 20.89
CA HIS A 423 13.95 12.14 21.50
C HIS A 423 14.28 13.64 21.46
N ILE A 424 13.27 14.46 21.23
CA ILE A 424 13.42 15.91 21.23
C ILE A 424 13.18 16.46 22.64
N MET A 425 14.24 16.96 23.25
CA MET A 425 14.20 17.68 24.52
C MET A 425 13.77 19.12 24.29
N VAL A 426 12.95 19.64 25.20
CA VAL A 426 12.43 21.02 25.17
C VAL A 426 13.05 21.82 26.30
N PHE A 427 13.69 22.91 25.98
CA PHE A 427 14.32 23.82 26.93
C PHE A 427 13.72 25.21 26.85
N ASP A 428 13.80 25.94 27.95
CA ASP A 428 13.54 27.38 28.00
C ASP A 428 14.86 28.16 27.97
N ASP A 429 15.00 29.03 26.98
CA ASP A 429 16.12 30.01 26.88
C ASP A 429 15.55 31.42 26.87
N HIS A 430 15.47 32.05 28.06
CA HIS A 430 14.94 33.41 28.21
C HIS A 430 13.54 33.59 27.60
N ASP A 431 12.61 32.73 27.99
CA ASP A 431 11.22 32.71 27.54
C ASP A 431 11.01 32.20 26.08
N LYS A 432 12.06 31.75 25.39
CA LYS A 432 11.94 31.04 24.13
C LYS A 432 12.15 29.54 24.34
N LEU A 433 11.26 28.75 23.75
CA LEU A 433 11.44 27.32 23.73
C LEU A 433 12.49 26.94 22.68
N LEU A 434 13.48 26.17 23.10
CA LEU A 434 14.49 25.57 22.24
C LEU A 434 14.34 24.06 22.26
N GLU A 435 14.49 23.46 21.10
CA GLU A 435 14.40 22.04 20.89
C GLU A 435 15.75 21.48 20.49
N MET A 436 16.12 20.32 21.05
CA MET A 436 17.35 19.63 20.72
C MET A 436 17.19 18.12 20.85
N ARG A 437 17.80 17.37 19.91
CA ARG A 437 17.83 15.92 20.02
C ARG A 437 18.64 15.49 21.23
N THR A 438 18.17 14.43 21.93
CA THR A 438 18.85 13.91 23.14
C THR A 438 20.30 13.52 22.85
N SER A 439 20.59 12.84 21.73
CA SER A 439 21.98 12.49 21.32
C SER A 439 22.87 13.70 21.15
N ASP A 440 22.38 14.72 20.44
CA ASP A 440 23.16 15.94 20.11
C ASP A 440 23.39 16.79 21.36
N PHE A 441 22.36 16.83 22.23
CA PHE A 441 22.48 17.44 23.54
C PHE A 441 23.60 16.79 24.40
N VAL A 442 23.57 15.44 24.48
CA VAL A 442 24.54 14.67 25.29
C VAL A 442 25.94 14.83 24.71
N GLU A 443 26.11 14.86 23.40
CA GLU A 443 27.39 15.10 22.74
C GLU A 443 27.91 16.49 23.07
N SER A 444 27.09 17.52 22.92
CA SER A 444 27.46 18.91 23.23
C SER A 444 27.74 19.12 24.72
N PHE A 445 27.02 18.48 25.61
CA PHE A 445 27.25 18.49 27.05
C PHE A 445 28.57 17.84 27.42
N ASN A 446 28.90 16.68 26.85
CA ASN A 446 30.17 15.98 27.11
C ASN A 446 31.37 16.72 26.55
N ASN A 447 31.21 17.42 25.42
CA ASN A 447 32.27 18.23 24.79
C ASN A 447 32.46 19.59 25.47
N GLY A 448 31.65 19.92 26.47
CA GLY A 448 31.72 21.19 27.20
C GLY A 448 31.36 22.42 26.35
N THR A 449 30.71 22.23 25.22
CA THR A 449 30.30 23.31 24.32
C THR A 449 28.97 23.95 24.75
N PHE A 450 28.36 23.43 25.81
CA PHE A 450 27.02 23.79 26.25
C PHE A 450 27.02 24.64 27.50
N ASP A 451 26.33 25.77 27.49
CA ASP A 451 26.11 26.60 28.68
C ASP A 451 24.92 26.05 29.49
N THR A 452 25.19 25.21 30.50
CA THR A 452 24.18 24.56 31.36
C THR A 452 23.44 25.55 32.26
N ASP A 453 23.93 26.75 32.48
CA ASP A 453 23.27 27.76 33.29
C ASP A 453 22.17 28.50 32.52
N ARG A 454 22.25 28.48 31.20
CA ARG A 454 21.33 29.15 30.30
C ARG A 454 20.08 28.35 30.01
N LEU A 455 20.20 27.04 29.73
CA LEU A 455 19.08 26.21 29.32
C LEU A 455 18.40 25.52 30.53
N LYS A 456 17.11 25.72 30.65
CA LYS A 456 16.28 25.22 31.75
C LYS A 456 15.07 24.48 31.25
N PHE A 457 14.52 23.56 32.05
CA PHE A 457 13.29 22.83 31.75
C PHE A 457 12.10 23.50 32.43
N ARG A 458 10.99 23.63 31.71
CA ARG A 458 9.71 24.04 32.29
C ARG A 458 9.09 22.89 33.09
N THR A 459 8.56 23.21 34.27
CA THR A 459 7.92 22.25 35.17
C THR A 459 6.50 22.66 35.57
N THR A 460 5.99 23.76 35.04
CA THR A 460 4.69 24.37 35.32
C THR A 460 3.87 24.53 34.04
N PHE A 461 2.56 24.54 34.19
CA PHE A 461 1.59 24.69 33.14
C PHE A 461 0.36 25.42 33.63
N HIS A 462 -0.40 26.04 32.75
CA HIS A 462 -1.68 26.64 33.09
C HIS A 462 -2.82 25.68 32.67
N TYR A 463 -3.57 25.20 33.66
CA TYR A 463 -4.71 24.33 33.44
C TYR A 463 -6.00 25.00 33.89
N ASP A 464 -7.03 24.99 33.04
CA ASP A 464 -8.36 25.50 33.36
C ASP A 464 -9.38 24.34 33.16
N GLY A 465 -9.82 23.76 34.24
CA GLY A 465 -10.83 22.70 34.24
C GLY A 465 -12.24 23.26 34.00
N GLU A 466 -13.21 22.37 33.87
CA GLU A 466 -14.63 22.69 33.64
C GLU A 466 -15.24 23.58 34.79
N GLY A 467 -14.58 23.54 35.93
CA GLY A 467 -15.07 24.16 37.15
C GLY A 467 -16.17 23.34 37.86
N PHE A 468 -16.32 23.60 39.15
CA PHE A 468 -17.42 23.06 39.93
C PHE A 468 -18.30 24.18 40.44
N ASP A 469 -19.61 23.90 40.58
CA ASP A 469 -20.53 24.77 41.30
C ASP A 469 -20.28 24.61 42.80
N CYS A 470 -19.25 25.28 43.30
CA CYS A 470 -18.86 25.30 44.69
C CYS A 470 -18.27 26.68 45.06
N THR A 471 -18.47 27.08 46.32
CA THR A 471 -17.96 28.34 46.83
C THR A 471 -16.48 28.25 47.21
N ASP A 472 -15.80 29.37 47.27
CA ASP A 472 -14.41 29.47 47.70
C ASP A 472 -14.22 28.90 49.14
N ASP A 473 -15.24 29.04 50.01
CA ASP A 473 -15.18 28.47 51.34
C ASP A 473 -15.26 26.96 51.38
N GLU A 474 -15.98 26.36 50.47
CA GLU A 474 -15.98 24.90 50.30
C GLU A 474 -14.64 24.39 49.82
N ILE A 475 -13.96 25.11 48.89
CA ILE A 475 -12.62 24.78 48.47
C ILE A 475 -11.61 24.94 49.59
N ARG A 476 -11.73 26.00 50.43
CA ARG A 476 -10.90 26.19 51.62
C ARG A 476 -11.07 25.03 52.60
N ARG A 477 -12.31 24.61 52.87
CA ARG A 477 -12.59 23.43 53.70
C ARG A 477 -11.99 22.14 53.18
N LEU A 478 -12.10 21.92 51.88
CA LEU A 478 -11.46 20.78 51.22
C LEU A 478 -9.93 20.82 51.42
N CYS A 479 -9.32 21.99 51.24
CA CYS A 479 -7.91 22.19 51.44
C CYS A 479 -7.50 21.84 52.88
N GLU A 480 -8.30 22.26 53.91
CA GLU A 480 -8.09 21.91 55.30
C GLU A 480 -8.19 20.39 55.53
N MET A 481 -9.19 19.76 54.93
CA MET A 481 -9.35 18.29 55.02
C MET A 481 -8.15 17.54 54.44
N ILE A 482 -7.60 17.96 53.32
CA ILE A 482 -6.39 17.40 52.71
C ILE A 482 -5.18 17.66 53.57
N TYR A 483 -5.00 18.89 54.07
CA TYR A 483 -3.89 19.29 54.90
C TYR A 483 -3.82 18.52 56.24
N PHE A 484 -4.95 18.30 56.89
CA PHE A 484 -5.04 17.53 58.14
C PHE A 484 -5.22 16.02 57.95
N GLY A 485 -5.27 15.53 56.73
CA GLY A 485 -5.20 14.10 56.38
C GLY A 485 -6.47 13.30 56.64
N VAL A 486 -7.66 13.84 56.39
CA VAL A 486 -8.93 13.13 56.52
C VAL A 486 -9.03 11.95 55.53
N ARG A 487 -9.20 10.72 56.06
CA ARG A 487 -8.94 9.44 55.37
C ARG A 487 -9.98 8.97 54.32
N LYS A 488 -11.03 9.72 54.00
CA LYS A 488 -12.13 9.20 53.16
C LYS A 488 -12.42 9.95 51.86
N LEU A 489 -11.52 10.80 51.39
CA LEU A 489 -11.77 11.58 50.19
C LEU A 489 -11.02 10.99 48.97
N THR A 490 -11.73 10.76 47.88
CA THR A 490 -11.15 10.35 46.58
C THR A 490 -11.05 11.54 45.64
N PRO A 491 -9.87 11.91 45.18
CA PRO A 491 -9.62 13.16 44.45
C PRO A 491 -10.13 13.21 43.01
N LYS A 492 -10.74 12.14 42.48
CA LYS A 492 -11.10 12.04 41.07
C LYS A 492 -11.84 13.24 40.48
N TYR A 493 -12.62 13.96 41.28
CA TYR A 493 -13.38 15.12 40.82
C TYR A 493 -12.64 16.45 40.98
N TRP A 494 -11.61 16.52 41.85
CA TRP A 494 -10.90 17.78 42.12
C TRP A 494 -10.07 18.27 40.95
N TYR A 495 -9.65 17.38 40.05
CA TYR A 495 -8.93 17.73 38.83
C TYR A 495 -9.79 18.45 37.77
N LYS A 496 -11.11 18.58 38.03
CA LYS A 496 -12.04 19.38 37.23
C LYS A 496 -12.15 20.85 37.66
N TYR A 497 -11.51 21.23 38.75
CA TYR A 497 -11.53 22.61 39.23
C TYR A 497 -11.01 23.58 38.18
N SER A 498 -11.69 24.77 38.05
CA SER A 498 -11.21 25.86 37.22
C SER A 498 -9.88 26.41 37.76
N HIS A 499 -9.15 27.13 36.95
CA HIS A 499 -7.90 27.74 37.38
C HIS A 499 -8.04 28.62 38.61
N HIS A 500 -9.13 29.43 38.69
CA HIS A 500 -9.46 30.22 39.87
C HIS A 500 -9.63 29.32 41.12
N GLN A 501 -10.37 28.23 41.02
CA GLN A 501 -10.62 27.31 42.11
C GLN A 501 -9.32 26.63 42.60
N LEU A 502 -8.44 26.24 41.64
CA LEU A 502 -7.11 25.73 41.98
C LEU A 502 -6.25 26.80 42.69
N GLN A 503 -6.33 28.06 42.27
CA GLN A 503 -5.63 29.17 42.92
C GLN A 503 -6.13 29.37 44.38
N VAL A 504 -7.43 29.37 44.62
CA VAL A 504 -8.02 29.44 45.97
C VAL A 504 -7.51 28.30 46.87
N PHE A 505 -7.44 27.09 46.33
CA PHE A 505 -6.87 25.93 47.00
C PHE A 505 -5.40 26.18 47.38
N CYS A 506 -4.56 26.56 46.43
CA CYS A 506 -3.13 26.81 46.63
C CYS A 506 -2.85 27.90 47.66
N ASP A 507 -3.58 29.01 47.58
CA ASP A 507 -3.41 30.16 48.50
C ASP A 507 -3.77 29.75 49.95
N ASN A 508 -4.88 29.02 50.15
CA ASN A 508 -5.27 28.50 51.46
C ASN A 508 -4.27 27.47 51.99
N PHE A 509 -3.78 26.58 51.10
CA PHE A 509 -2.80 25.57 51.48
C PHE A 509 -1.50 26.22 51.98
N LEU A 510 -0.97 27.23 51.26
CA LEU A 510 0.22 27.99 51.69
C LEU A 510 -0.01 28.69 53.04
N ARG A 511 -1.19 29.21 53.27
CA ARG A 511 -1.55 29.83 54.55
C ARG A 511 -1.51 28.81 55.67
N LEU A 512 -2.11 27.65 55.52
CA LEU A 512 -2.12 26.55 56.49
C LEU A 512 -0.72 26.00 56.76
N ASN A 513 0.08 25.89 55.75
CA ASN A 513 1.47 25.39 55.82
C ASN A 513 2.46 26.47 56.30
N ASN A 514 1.99 27.62 56.77
CA ASN A 514 2.82 28.75 57.20
C ASN A 514 3.83 29.16 56.12
N ARG A 515 3.50 29.02 54.87
CA ARG A 515 4.42 29.21 53.71
C ARG A 515 5.67 28.35 53.79
N ASN A 516 5.65 27.22 54.52
CA ASN A 516 6.75 26.27 54.55
C ASN A 516 6.95 25.66 53.17
N LYS A 517 8.20 25.46 52.79
CA LYS A 517 8.60 24.83 51.52
C LYS A 517 8.21 23.34 51.49
N TYR A 518 8.12 22.66 52.59
CA TYR A 518 7.93 21.22 52.70
C TYR A 518 6.56 20.89 53.30
N PHE A 519 5.91 19.89 52.71
CA PHE A 519 4.73 19.24 53.24
C PHE A 519 4.90 17.73 53.20
N TYR A 520 4.27 17.00 54.14
CA TYR A 520 4.45 15.56 54.31
C TYR A 520 3.11 14.85 54.35
N THR A 521 2.93 13.80 53.55
CA THR A 521 1.72 12.95 53.62
C THR A 521 2.08 11.49 53.34
N THR A 522 1.27 10.56 53.79
CA THR A 522 1.33 9.13 53.45
C THR A 522 0.32 8.77 52.36
N ASN A 523 -0.52 9.72 51.98
CA ASN A 523 -1.57 9.52 50.97
C ASN A 523 -1.07 9.97 49.59
N LYS A 524 -0.86 9.01 48.69
CA LYS A 524 -0.41 9.28 47.31
C LYS A 524 -1.37 10.22 46.57
N TYR A 525 -2.68 10.00 46.69
CA TYR A 525 -3.67 10.82 46.00
C TYR A 525 -3.63 12.30 46.44
N TYR A 526 -3.34 12.56 47.71
CA TYR A 526 -3.16 13.95 48.16
C TYR A 526 -1.88 14.56 47.63
N ALA A 527 -0.79 13.78 47.63
CA ALA A 527 0.48 14.24 47.08
C ALA A 527 0.34 14.58 45.60
N ASP A 528 -0.29 13.72 44.80
CA ASP A 528 -0.52 13.89 43.38
C ASP A 528 -1.41 15.12 43.09
N PHE A 529 -2.49 15.32 43.82
CA PHE A 529 -3.36 16.47 43.62
C PHE A 529 -2.71 17.79 44.05
N ILE A 530 -1.99 17.81 45.16
CA ILE A 530 -1.22 19.02 45.57
C ILE A 530 -0.21 19.40 44.50
N GLN A 531 0.54 18.41 43.98
CA GLN A 531 1.50 18.69 42.89
C GLN A 531 0.77 19.26 41.68
N PHE A 532 -0.30 18.63 41.23
CA PHE A 532 -1.07 19.07 40.06
C PHE A 532 -1.58 20.52 40.24
N ALA A 533 -2.23 20.80 41.37
CA ALA A 533 -2.82 22.11 41.68
C ALA A 533 -1.76 23.23 41.70
N PHE A 534 -0.66 22.99 42.41
CA PHE A 534 0.43 23.95 42.49
C PHE A 534 1.18 24.14 41.17
N SER A 535 1.47 23.03 40.43
CA SER A 535 2.11 23.13 39.11
C SER A 535 1.23 23.85 38.08
N SER A 536 -0.10 23.71 38.20
CA SER A 536 -1.06 24.44 37.38
C SER A 536 -1.13 25.93 37.73
N CYS A 537 -0.77 26.33 38.95
CA CYS A 537 -0.76 27.70 39.47
C CYS A 537 0.63 28.34 39.42
N GLY A 538 1.59 27.78 38.67
CA GLY A 538 2.90 28.38 38.44
C GLY A 538 3.94 28.11 39.55
N TYR A 539 3.78 27.06 40.34
CA TYR A 539 4.75 26.64 41.32
C TYR A 539 5.47 25.35 40.90
N LYS A 540 6.78 25.29 41.01
CA LYS A 540 7.53 24.05 40.87
C LYS A 540 7.26 23.15 42.06
N VAL A 541 6.84 21.91 41.82
CA VAL A 541 6.55 20.92 42.87
C VAL A 541 7.26 19.60 42.60
N VAL A 542 8.07 19.17 43.52
CA VAL A 542 8.78 17.90 43.54
C VAL A 542 8.22 16.99 44.59
N ILE A 543 7.93 15.74 44.22
CA ILE A 543 7.52 14.70 45.20
C ILE A 543 8.64 13.67 45.32
N ASP A 544 9.13 13.46 46.50
CA ASP A 544 10.06 12.38 46.86
C ASP A 544 9.39 11.40 47.82
N LEU A 545 9.61 10.10 47.59
CA LEU A 545 9.09 9.01 48.45
C LEU A 545 10.23 8.42 49.26
N TYR A 546 10.11 8.51 50.56
CA TYR A 546 11.04 7.90 51.52
C TYR A 546 10.28 7.23 52.66
N ASN A 547 10.56 5.98 52.93
CA ASN A 547 9.92 5.21 54.02
C ASN A 547 8.37 5.29 54.02
N ASN A 548 7.73 5.11 52.88
CA ASN A 548 6.29 5.23 52.65
C ASN A 548 5.67 6.61 53.01
N LYS A 549 6.49 7.65 53.08
CA LYS A 549 6.06 9.03 53.29
C LYS A 549 6.44 9.90 52.09
N TYR A 550 5.46 10.57 51.51
CA TYR A 550 5.67 11.54 50.44
C TYR A 550 6.10 12.88 51.03
N THR A 551 7.25 13.36 50.58
CA THR A 551 7.73 14.71 50.84
C THR A 551 7.45 15.57 49.62
N ILE A 552 6.61 16.59 49.79
CA ILE A 552 6.22 17.52 48.74
C ILE A 552 7.00 18.82 48.94
N THR A 553 7.84 19.18 47.99
CA THR A 553 8.62 20.42 48.02
C THR A 553 8.00 21.43 47.05
N ILE A 554 7.53 22.57 47.56
CA ILE A 554 6.85 23.61 46.77
C ILE A 554 7.74 24.86 46.73
N THR A 555 8.04 25.39 45.54
CA THR A 555 8.85 26.58 45.32
C THR A 555 8.23 27.49 44.24
N LYS A 556 8.51 28.78 44.26
CA LYS A 556 7.97 29.74 43.27
C LYS A 556 8.74 29.74 41.94
N GLU A 557 9.84 29.01 41.86
CA GLU A 557 10.60 28.86 40.59
C GLU A 557 9.77 27.99 39.63
N THR A 558 9.71 28.38 38.36
CA THR A 558 8.98 27.68 37.30
C THR A 558 9.89 26.82 36.46
N LEU A 559 11.18 27.07 36.49
CA LEU A 559 12.21 26.47 35.65
C LEU A 559 13.21 25.67 36.48
N VAL A 560 13.72 24.59 35.90
CA VAL A 560 14.75 23.74 36.53
C VAL A 560 15.97 23.64 35.61
N GLY A 561 17.17 23.92 36.14
CA GLY A 561 18.41 23.82 35.39
C GLY A 561 19.15 22.51 35.59
N LEU A 562 20.03 22.21 34.68
CA LEU A 562 21.06 21.20 34.83
C LEU A 562 22.14 21.81 35.79
N ASN A 563 22.49 21.08 36.79
CA ASN A 563 23.52 21.52 37.76
C ASN A 563 24.66 20.49 37.81
N LYS A 564 25.72 20.81 38.53
CA LYS A 564 26.91 19.95 38.68
C LYS A 564 26.60 18.54 39.25
N ASN A 565 25.42 18.35 39.85
CA ASN A 565 24.98 17.07 40.37
C ASN A 565 24.05 16.35 39.40
N THR A 566 23.82 16.86 38.19
CA THR A 566 23.03 16.19 37.19
C THR A 566 23.80 15.03 36.58
N GLU A 567 23.30 13.85 36.79
CA GLU A 567 23.85 12.62 36.23
C GLU A 567 23.22 12.37 34.85
N ILE A 568 24.03 12.25 33.80
CA ILE A 568 23.63 11.85 32.47
C ILE A 568 24.30 10.51 32.19
N LYS A 569 23.48 9.47 32.05
CA LYS A 569 23.95 8.09 31.80
C LYS A 569 23.16 7.45 30.69
N LYS A 570 23.84 6.77 29.79
CA LYS A 570 23.19 5.82 28.89
C LYS A 570 22.97 4.52 29.65
N VAL A 571 21.71 4.15 29.88
CA VAL A 571 21.31 2.99 30.67
C VAL A 571 20.42 2.06 29.88
N ALA A 572 20.43 0.77 30.21
CA ALA A 572 19.50 -0.17 29.62
C ALA A 572 18.06 0.17 30.04
N THR A 573 17.12 0.03 29.12
CA THR A 573 15.69 0.16 29.41
C THR A 573 15.23 -0.99 30.30
N VAL A 574 14.30 -0.72 31.20
CA VAL A 574 13.87 -1.72 32.19
C VAL A 574 13.08 -2.86 31.57
N ASP A 575 12.38 -2.60 30.48
CA ASP A 575 11.51 -3.55 29.77
C ASP A 575 11.83 -3.67 28.28
N GLY A 576 12.91 -3.03 27.82
CA GLY A 576 13.32 -3.07 26.42
C GLY A 576 12.54 -2.12 25.52
N TYR A 577 11.77 -1.13 26.07
CA TYR A 577 10.91 -0.27 25.26
C TYR A 577 11.04 1.21 25.58
N LYS A 578 10.64 2.04 24.62
CA LYS A 578 10.41 3.48 24.73
C LYS A 578 8.98 3.83 24.35
N TYR A 579 8.41 4.90 24.93
CA TYR A 579 7.00 5.26 24.88
C TYR A 579 6.77 6.71 24.50
N CYS A 580 5.68 7.00 23.77
CA CYS A 580 5.25 8.36 23.47
C CYS A 580 3.75 8.44 23.16
N PHE A 581 3.18 9.66 23.21
CA PHE A 581 1.86 9.99 22.68
C PHE A 581 1.99 10.94 21.49
N ASN A 582 1.13 10.77 20.49
CA ASN A 582 0.88 11.83 19.52
C ASN A 582 -0.31 12.67 20.01
N VAL A 583 -0.08 13.96 20.19
CA VAL A 583 -1.13 14.91 20.57
C VAL A 583 -1.12 16.11 19.61
N PRO A 584 -2.26 16.82 19.43
CA PRO A 584 -2.34 17.95 18.53
C PRO A 584 -1.29 19.03 18.77
N SER A 585 -1.02 19.39 20.04
CA SER A 585 -0.02 20.40 20.40
C SER A 585 1.43 19.95 20.27
N LYS A 586 1.69 18.68 19.96
CA LYS A 586 3.00 18.02 19.89
C LYS A 586 3.83 18.01 21.19
N MET A 587 3.39 18.71 22.24
CA MET A 587 4.04 18.74 23.52
C MET A 587 3.15 18.12 24.60
N LEU A 588 3.78 17.46 25.57
CA LEU A 588 3.16 16.70 26.64
C LEU A 588 3.65 17.17 28.00
N VAL A 589 2.74 17.21 28.95
CA VAL A 589 3.10 17.29 30.37
C VAL A 589 3.24 15.87 30.89
N LEU A 590 4.46 15.47 31.19
CA LEU A 590 4.79 14.16 31.72
C LEU A 590 5.43 14.28 33.12
N ARG A 591 5.48 13.14 33.83
CA ARG A 591 6.09 13.05 35.15
C ARG A 591 6.94 11.80 35.27
N ARG A 592 8.11 11.88 35.91
CA ARG A 592 8.90 10.69 36.25
C ARG A 592 9.49 10.82 37.64
N ASN A 593 9.34 9.79 38.44
CA ASN A 593 9.77 9.78 39.87
C ASN A 593 9.35 11.06 40.63
N GLY A 594 8.09 11.49 40.45
CA GLY A 594 7.55 12.67 41.10
C GLY A 594 8.04 14.04 40.60
N LYS A 595 8.76 14.08 39.45
CA LYS A 595 9.25 15.30 38.83
C LYS A 595 8.52 15.52 37.49
N ILE A 596 7.83 16.65 37.36
CA ILE A 596 7.11 17.05 36.13
C ILE A 596 8.11 17.63 35.11
N PHE A 597 7.93 17.30 33.85
CA PHE A 597 8.66 17.88 32.72
C PHE A 597 7.76 17.98 31.50
N ILE A 598 8.12 18.88 30.59
CA ILE A 598 7.44 19.10 29.31
C ILE A 598 8.36 18.60 28.21
N THR A 599 7.79 17.86 27.25
CA THR A 599 8.55 17.23 26.18
C THR A 599 7.74 17.14 24.89
N HIS A 600 8.42 16.93 23.76
CA HIS A 600 7.84 16.96 22.42
C HIS A 600 7.40 15.56 21.92
N ASN A 601 6.52 15.57 20.87
CA ASN A 601 6.17 14.42 20.03
C ASN A 601 6.34 14.79 18.53
N CYS A 602 6.04 13.93 17.55
CA CYS A 602 6.42 14.11 16.12
C CYS A 602 5.34 13.83 15.08
N GLY A 603 5.56 14.26 13.77
CA GLY A 603 4.66 13.96 12.64
C GLY A 603 5.15 14.37 11.24
N LYS A 604 5.22 13.41 10.26
CA LYS A 604 5.44 13.69 8.82
C LYS A 604 4.34 14.56 8.22
N THR A 605 3.09 14.21 8.49
CA THR A 605 1.90 14.94 7.99
C THR A 605 1.92 16.41 8.38
N THR A 606 2.48 16.75 9.53
CA THR A 606 2.63 18.14 9.98
C THR A 606 3.61 18.93 9.11
N SER A 607 4.71 18.30 8.66
CA SER A 607 5.61 18.98 7.71
C SER A 607 4.90 19.26 6.39
N ILE A 608 4.04 18.36 5.92
CA ILE A 608 3.23 18.58 4.71
C ILE A 608 2.22 19.71 4.93
N GLN A 609 1.57 19.79 6.09
CA GLN A 609 0.65 20.88 6.43
C GLN A 609 1.35 22.25 6.42
N GLY A 610 2.54 22.34 7.03
CA GLY A 610 3.30 23.59 7.00
C GLY A 610 3.82 23.95 5.60
N LEU A 611 4.17 22.97 4.78
CA LEU A 611 4.46 23.22 3.37
C LEU A 611 3.24 23.77 2.62
N ILE A 612 2.04 23.22 2.89
CA ILE A 612 0.79 23.72 2.29
C ILE A 612 0.54 25.17 2.68
N GLN A 613 0.64 25.50 3.97
CA GLN A 613 0.46 26.87 4.45
C GLN A 613 1.48 27.83 3.82
N LEU A 614 2.76 27.45 3.77
CA LEU A 614 3.78 28.23 3.08
C LEU A 614 3.42 28.47 1.61
N MET A 615 2.95 27.45 0.90
CA MET A 615 2.57 27.57 -0.50
C MET A 615 1.35 28.51 -0.67
N GLU A 616 0.31 28.36 0.15
CA GLU A 616 -0.92 29.17 0.10
C GLU A 616 -0.64 30.64 0.40
N ASP A 617 0.16 30.94 1.42
CA ASP A 617 0.51 32.31 1.81
C ASP A 617 1.41 33.03 0.79
N ASN A 618 2.08 32.28 -0.08
CA ASN A 618 2.92 32.82 -1.14
C ASN A 618 2.34 32.64 -2.55
N ASP A 619 1.02 32.42 -2.64
CA ASP A 619 0.27 32.27 -3.90
C ASP A 619 0.85 31.21 -4.84
N MET A 620 1.50 30.16 -4.30
CA MET A 620 2.05 29.05 -5.08
C MET A 620 0.98 27.98 -5.33
N SER A 621 0.73 27.67 -6.58
CA SER A 621 -0.15 26.55 -6.93
C SER A 621 0.49 25.20 -6.61
N TYR A 622 -0.29 24.24 -6.11
CA TYR A 622 0.25 22.92 -5.76
C TYR A 622 -0.70 21.78 -6.11
N THR A 623 -0.12 20.58 -6.23
CA THR A 623 -0.85 19.33 -6.44
C THR A 623 -0.39 18.29 -5.43
N LEU A 624 -1.34 17.70 -4.68
CA LEU A 624 -1.08 16.61 -3.74
C LEU A 624 -1.35 15.27 -4.41
N LEU A 625 -0.35 14.41 -4.47
CA LEU A 625 -0.38 13.12 -5.17
C LEU A 625 -0.04 11.97 -4.26
N THR A 626 -0.60 10.80 -4.58
CA THR A 626 -0.25 9.53 -3.94
C THR A 626 -0.29 8.39 -4.97
N PRO A 627 0.42 7.27 -4.76
CA PRO A 627 0.35 6.13 -5.65
C PRO A 627 -1.00 5.42 -5.66
N THR A 628 -1.75 5.45 -4.55
CA THR A 628 -3.01 4.71 -4.38
C THR A 628 -4.17 5.61 -3.98
N GLY A 629 -5.40 5.24 -4.41
CA GLY A 629 -6.60 6.01 -4.07
C GLY A 629 -6.90 6.06 -2.57
N LYS A 630 -6.56 5.01 -1.82
CA LYS A 630 -6.74 4.99 -0.38
C LYS A 630 -5.79 5.98 0.32
N ALA A 631 -4.53 6.03 -0.11
CA ALA A 631 -3.57 7.00 0.41
C ALA A 631 -4.02 8.44 0.11
N SER A 632 -4.60 8.70 -1.09
CA SER A 632 -5.11 10.05 -1.42
C SER A 632 -6.24 10.48 -0.50
N LYS A 633 -7.14 9.56 -0.14
CA LYS A 633 -8.21 9.85 0.83
C LYS A 633 -7.63 10.20 2.21
N VAL A 634 -6.68 9.39 2.71
CA VAL A 634 -6.02 9.64 4.01
C VAL A 634 -5.27 10.99 4.00
N LEU A 635 -4.55 11.30 2.92
CA LEU A 635 -3.85 12.58 2.79
C LEU A 635 -4.84 13.75 2.73
N SER A 636 -5.95 13.62 2.00
CA SER A 636 -7.00 14.65 1.93
C SER A 636 -7.64 14.92 3.29
N GLU A 637 -7.96 13.87 4.05
CA GLU A 637 -8.54 13.98 5.39
C GLU A 637 -7.56 14.65 6.37
N ALA A 638 -6.28 14.28 6.30
CA ALA A 638 -5.26 14.79 7.20
C ALA A 638 -4.83 16.24 6.89
N THR A 639 -4.91 16.67 5.64
CA THR A 639 -4.51 18.02 5.21
C THR A 639 -5.69 18.96 5.02
N HIS A 640 -6.91 18.44 5.01
CA HIS A 640 -8.13 19.17 4.63
C HIS A 640 -8.06 19.79 3.22
N ARG A 641 -7.25 19.21 2.34
CA ARG A 641 -7.04 19.62 0.95
C ARG A 641 -7.24 18.44 0.02
N SER A 642 -7.63 18.72 -1.22
CA SER A 642 -7.87 17.66 -2.22
C SER A 642 -6.56 17.00 -2.64
N ALA A 643 -6.45 15.69 -2.47
CA ALA A 643 -5.37 14.86 -3.00
C ALA A 643 -5.91 13.84 -4.01
N GLN A 644 -5.11 13.46 -4.98
CA GLN A 644 -5.48 12.49 -6.01
C GLN A 644 -4.36 11.49 -6.30
N THR A 645 -4.68 10.45 -7.07
CA THR A 645 -3.64 9.48 -7.48
C THR A 645 -2.78 10.04 -8.61
N ILE A 646 -1.50 9.63 -8.66
CA ILE A 646 -0.57 9.99 -9.74
C ILE A 646 -1.19 9.67 -11.10
N HIS A 647 -1.72 8.46 -11.28
CA HIS A 647 -2.37 8.06 -12.53
C HIS A 647 -3.50 9.01 -12.94
N ARG A 648 -4.37 9.40 -12.00
CA ARG A 648 -5.47 10.32 -12.30
C ARG A 648 -4.95 11.67 -12.74
N ALA A 649 -3.96 12.22 -12.04
CA ALA A 649 -3.36 13.50 -12.39
C ALA A 649 -2.76 13.48 -13.80
N CYS A 650 -1.99 12.43 -14.12
CA CYS A 650 -1.36 12.28 -15.43
C CYS A 650 -2.35 12.04 -16.58
N PHE A 651 -3.44 11.28 -16.33
CA PHE A 651 -4.47 11.02 -17.35
C PHE A 651 -5.43 12.19 -17.54
N SER A 652 -5.63 13.06 -16.53
CA SER A 652 -6.49 14.24 -16.65
C SER A 652 -5.85 15.40 -17.41
N GLY A 653 -4.56 15.31 -17.73
CA GLY A 653 -3.82 16.30 -18.51
C GLY A 653 -2.46 16.66 -17.93
N GLU A 654 -2.02 17.89 -18.18
CA GLU A 654 -0.73 18.40 -17.76
C GLU A 654 -0.76 18.87 -16.28
N ILE A 655 0.33 18.60 -15.54
CA ILE A 655 0.54 19.13 -14.20
C ILE A 655 1.36 20.42 -14.33
N ALA A 656 0.66 21.56 -14.34
CA ALA A 656 1.25 22.88 -14.54
C ALA A 656 1.52 23.65 -13.23
N THR A 657 1.27 23.03 -12.06
CA THR A 657 1.40 23.66 -10.74
C THR A 657 2.86 23.96 -10.37
N ASP A 658 3.05 24.94 -9.48
CA ASP A 658 4.39 25.34 -9.00
C ASP A 658 5.03 24.30 -8.09
N VAL A 659 4.18 23.49 -7.42
CA VAL A 659 4.65 22.47 -6.48
C VAL A 659 3.89 21.16 -6.68
N VAL A 660 4.61 20.04 -6.65
CA VAL A 660 4.08 18.69 -6.65
C VAL A 660 4.54 17.98 -5.37
N VAL A 661 3.60 17.60 -4.52
CA VAL A 661 3.87 16.83 -3.29
C VAL A 661 3.39 15.41 -3.51
N VAL A 662 4.28 14.44 -3.36
CA VAL A 662 3.97 13.02 -3.54
C VAL A 662 4.18 12.30 -2.22
N ASP A 663 3.09 11.88 -1.59
CA ASP A 663 3.15 11.07 -0.37
C ASP A 663 3.11 9.56 -0.67
N GLU A 664 3.62 8.73 0.24
CA GLU A 664 3.82 7.28 0.06
C GLU A 664 4.69 6.96 -1.17
N ALA A 665 5.71 7.79 -1.45
CA ALA A 665 6.51 7.69 -2.66
C ALA A 665 7.33 6.40 -2.78
N SER A 666 7.55 5.65 -1.68
CA SER A 666 8.19 4.31 -1.71
C SER A 666 7.51 3.31 -2.63
N MET A 667 6.23 3.52 -2.96
CA MET A 667 5.44 2.65 -3.84
C MET A 667 5.56 2.99 -5.34
N ILE A 668 6.35 3.98 -5.72
CA ILE A 668 6.48 4.44 -7.12
C ILE A 668 7.54 3.62 -7.84
N ASN A 669 7.13 2.86 -8.88
CA ASN A 669 8.04 2.17 -9.80
C ASN A 669 8.56 3.12 -10.89
N LEU A 670 9.45 2.62 -11.74
CA LEU A 670 10.06 3.41 -12.81
C LEU A 670 9.03 3.93 -13.83
N GLU A 671 8.07 3.12 -14.20
CA GLU A 671 7.03 3.47 -15.16
C GLU A 671 6.16 4.64 -14.64
N VAL A 672 5.68 4.54 -13.40
CA VAL A 672 4.87 5.59 -12.75
C VAL A 672 5.70 6.87 -12.54
N MET A 673 6.98 6.74 -12.20
CA MET A 673 7.87 7.91 -12.08
C MET A 673 8.07 8.59 -13.43
N ASN A 674 8.36 7.82 -14.48
CA ASN A 674 8.53 8.36 -15.83
C ASN A 674 7.25 9.02 -16.35
N MET A 675 6.09 8.43 -16.08
CA MET A 675 4.78 9.03 -16.39
C MET A 675 4.59 10.37 -15.64
N LEU A 676 4.89 10.40 -14.35
CA LEU A 676 4.76 11.61 -13.52
C LEU A 676 5.63 12.76 -14.04
N ILE A 677 6.93 12.50 -14.26
CA ILE A 677 7.86 13.56 -14.68
C ILE A 677 7.52 14.10 -16.08
N ASN A 678 7.03 13.25 -17.00
CA ASN A 678 6.59 13.65 -18.33
C ASN A 678 5.28 14.45 -18.32
N SER A 679 4.47 14.33 -17.25
CA SER A 679 3.22 15.09 -17.10
C SER A 679 3.44 16.48 -16.48
N ILE A 680 4.61 16.72 -15.85
CA ILE A 680 4.94 18.02 -15.26
C ILE A 680 5.42 18.97 -16.34
N THR A 681 4.60 19.97 -16.67
CA THR A 681 4.90 20.92 -17.74
C THR A 681 5.56 22.20 -17.26
N ASN A 682 5.44 22.55 -15.96
CA ASN A 682 6.14 23.68 -15.39
C ASN A 682 7.64 23.32 -15.14
N PRO A 683 8.59 23.89 -15.89
CA PRO A 683 10.01 23.57 -15.74
C PRO A 683 10.56 23.96 -14.36
N ASN A 684 9.95 24.95 -13.72
CA ASN A 684 10.35 25.45 -12.39
C ASN A 684 9.61 24.74 -11.25
N ALA A 685 8.70 23.82 -11.54
CA ALA A 685 7.96 23.09 -10.52
C ALA A 685 8.89 22.44 -9.49
N ARG A 686 8.58 22.62 -8.21
CA ARG A 686 9.24 21.95 -7.10
C ARG A 686 8.58 20.62 -6.80
N ILE A 687 9.37 19.64 -6.37
CA ILE A 687 8.84 18.32 -6.04
C ILE A 687 9.29 17.89 -4.66
N VAL A 688 8.33 17.44 -3.86
CA VAL A 688 8.58 16.88 -2.52
C VAL A 688 8.09 15.44 -2.50
N PHE A 689 8.99 14.49 -2.25
CA PHE A 689 8.64 13.09 -2.04
C PHE A 689 8.63 12.77 -0.55
N SER A 690 7.48 12.39 -0.01
CA SER A 690 7.30 11.90 1.36
C SER A 690 7.18 10.38 1.36
N LEU A 691 7.92 9.70 2.22
CA LEU A 691 8.02 8.23 2.19
C LEU A 691 8.45 7.61 3.53
N ASP A 692 8.29 6.28 3.62
CA ASP A 692 8.89 5.40 4.62
C ASP A 692 9.79 4.38 3.91
N ASN A 693 11.10 4.44 4.16
CA ASN A 693 12.10 3.61 3.49
C ASN A 693 12.15 2.14 3.97
N ALA A 694 11.35 1.75 4.96
CA ALA A 694 11.26 0.37 5.44
C ALA A 694 10.07 -0.38 4.85
N GLN A 695 9.20 0.29 4.09
CA GLN A 695 8.08 -0.35 3.41
C GLN A 695 8.53 -1.13 2.16
N LEU A 696 7.62 -1.96 1.62
CA LEU A 696 7.84 -2.73 0.39
C LEU A 696 8.32 -1.86 -0.77
N THR A 697 9.20 -2.44 -1.57
CA THR A 697 9.56 -1.91 -2.88
C THR A 697 8.33 -1.83 -3.80
N PRO A 698 8.35 -0.95 -4.78
CA PRO A 698 7.24 -0.84 -5.73
C PRO A 698 7.05 -2.15 -6.51
N ILE A 699 5.82 -2.46 -6.88
CA ILE A 699 5.52 -3.54 -7.82
C ILE A 699 5.94 -3.08 -9.22
N GLY A 700 6.69 -3.90 -9.94
CA GLY A 700 7.22 -3.58 -11.27
C GLY A 700 8.69 -3.15 -11.25
N VAL A 701 9.19 -2.73 -12.40
CA VAL A 701 10.60 -2.46 -12.65
C VAL A 701 11.12 -1.22 -11.89
N GLY A 702 12.35 -1.34 -11.40
CA GLY A 702 13.09 -0.25 -10.77
C GLY A 702 12.89 -0.11 -9.26
N LYS A 703 13.76 0.70 -8.65
CA LYS A 703 13.74 1.09 -7.22
C LYS A 703 14.06 2.58 -7.08
N VAL A 704 13.37 3.41 -7.85
CA VAL A 704 13.71 4.82 -8.08
C VAL A 704 13.98 5.58 -6.78
N ILE A 705 13.06 5.53 -5.83
CA ILE A 705 13.19 6.28 -4.57
C ILE A 705 14.37 5.77 -3.73
N SER A 706 14.61 4.45 -3.71
CA SER A 706 15.77 3.88 -3.02
C SER A 706 17.08 4.36 -3.65
N ASP A 707 17.16 4.40 -4.98
CA ASP A 707 18.33 4.90 -5.70
C ASP A 707 18.56 6.40 -5.42
N LEU A 708 17.51 7.23 -5.33
CA LEU A 708 17.62 8.63 -4.94
C LEU A 708 18.16 8.80 -3.50
N ILE A 709 17.70 7.97 -2.57
CA ILE A 709 18.16 7.99 -1.17
C ILE A 709 19.63 7.59 -1.07
N GLU A 710 20.03 6.52 -1.77
CA GLU A 710 21.36 5.94 -1.71
C GLU A 710 22.44 6.87 -2.31
N THR A 711 22.08 7.68 -3.31
CA THR A 711 23.04 8.61 -3.96
C THR A 711 23.33 9.85 -3.12
N ASN A 712 22.46 10.23 -2.18
CA ASN A 712 22.51 11.47 -1.40
C ASN A 712 22.64 12.76 -2.24
N ILE A 713 22.23 12.73 -3.51
CA ILE A 713 22.26 13.89 -4.42
C ILE A 713 21.07 14.82 -4.15
N VAL A 714 19.91 14.24 -3.82
CA VAL A 714 18.70 14.99 -3.48
C VAL A 714 18.70 15.34 -2.00
N PRO A 715 18.47 16.62 -1.62
CA PRO A 715 18.35 17.00 -0.20
C PRO A 715 17.32 16.16 0.52
N LYS A 716 17.74 15.54 1.61
CA LYS A 716 16.91 14.64 2.41
C LYS A 716 16.67 15.22 3.80
N THR A 717 15.43 15.23 4.21
CA THR A 717 15.02 15.44 5.59
C THR A 717 14.57 14.12 6.18
N GLU A 718 15.22 13.68 7.25
CA GLU A 718 14.89 12.43 7.92
C GLU A 718 14.18 12.72 9.24
N LEU A 719 12.86 12.45 9.27
CA LEU A 719 12.06 12.50 10.49
C LEU A 719 12.18 11.15 11.20
N THR A 720 12.83 11.09 12.32
CA THR A 720 13.19 9.82 12.98
C THR A 720 12.09 9.23 13.86
N GLN A 721 10.80 9.46 13.57
CA GLN A 721 9.71 9.18 14.48
C GLN A 721 8.49 8.45 13.83
N VAL A 722 7.91 7.37 14.47
CA VAL A 722 6.79 6.52 13.99
C VAL A 722 5.51 6.68 14.81
N PHE A 723 4.31 6.62 14.16
CA PHE A 723 3.02 7.03 14.73
C PHE A 723 1.84 6.05 14.57
N ARG A 724 1.98 4.73 14.65
CA ARG A 724 0.86 3.87 14.21
C ARG A 724 0.30 2.87 15.24
N TYR A 725 0.87 2.67 16.45
CA TYR A 725 0.52 1.52 17.28
C TYR A 725 0.05 1.88 18.68
N THR A 726 -0.95 1.13 19.16
CA THR A 726 -1.54 1.28 20.50
C THR A 726 -1.04 0.27 21.53
N ASP A 727 -0.20 -0.73 21.16
CA ASP A 727 0.22 -1.81 22.08
C ASP A 727 1.61 -2.42 21.72
N ASP A 728 2.17 -3.23 22.61
CA ASP A 728 3.58 -3.51 22.80
C ASP A 728 4.25 -4.53 21.88
N GLY A 729 3.54 -5.60 21.51
CA GLY A 729 4.16 -6.77 20.87
C GLY A 729 4.40 -6.58 19.38
N SER A 730 3.40 -6.13 18.62
CA SER A 730 3.53 -5.91 17.17
C SER A 730 4.62 -4.90 16.85
N LEU A 731 4.80 -3.89 17.69
CA LEU A 731 5.85 -2.88 17.46
C LEU A 731 7.26 -3.41 17.73
N PHE A 732 7.42 -4.20 18.79
CA PHE A 732 8.68 -4.89 19.04
C PHE A 732 9.06 -5.76 17.86
N VAL A 733 8.09 -6.51 17.34
CA VAL A 733 8.27 -7.39 16.19
C VAL A 733 8.59 -6.57 14.94
N ALA A 734 7.80 -5.55 14.60
CA ALA A 734 8.04 -4.67 13.45
C ALA A 734 9.46 -4.05 13.46
N THR A 735 9.92 -3.62 14.63
CA THR A 735 11.26 -3.03 14.75
C THR A 735 12.37 -4.07 14.56
N ASN A 736 12.19 -5.29 15.10
CA ASN A 736 13.15 -6.36 14.87
C ASN A 736 13.15 -6.81 13.41
N ILE A 737 11.99 -6.92 12.77
CA ILE A 737 11.86 -7.20 11.34
C ILE A 737 12.63 -6.15 10.53
N ARG A 738 12.38 -4.86 10.80
CA ARG A 738 13.04 -3.77 10.10
C ARG A 738 14.57 -3.85 10.18
N ASN A 739 15.10 -4.21 11.36
CA ASN A 739 16.53 -4.32 11.61
C ASN A 739 17.11 -5.68 11.21
N GLY A 740 16.30 -6.59 10.66
CA GLY A 740 16.71 -7.95 10.30
C GLY A 740 17.14 -8.81 11.50
N LYS A 741 16.62 -8.48 12.71
CA LYS A 741 17.02 -9.16 13.95
C LYS A 741 16.04 -10.28 14.32
N ASN A 742 16.58 -11.44 14.62
CA ASN A 742 15.80 -12.54 15.21
C ASN A 742 15.37 -12.17 16.63
N PHE A 743 14.06 -12.13 16.86
CA PHE A 743 13.48 -11.82 18.16
C PHE A 743 12.96 -13.05 18.94
N PHE A 744 12.84 -14.22 18.30
CA PHE A 744 12.32 -15.44 18.92
C PHE A 744 13.13 -15.91 20.15
N THR A 745 14.42 -15.59 20.18
CA THR A 745 15.32 -15.90 21.30
C THR A 745 15.37 -14.82 22.38
N SER A 746 14.57 -13.78 22.28
CA SER A 746 14.51 -12.67 23.25
C SER A 746 13.74 -13.08 24.51
N ASP A 747 14.17 -12.60 25.68
CA ASP A 747 13.46 -12.75 26.95
C ASP A 747 12.04 -12.16 26.94
N ASN A 748 11.73 -11.29 25.97
CA ASN A 748 10.41 -10.71 25.76
C ASN A 748 9.42 -11.69 25.12
N VAL A 749 9.90 -12.82 24.57
CA VAL A 749 9.07 -13.82 23.92
C VAL A 749 8.68 -14.89 24.93
N LYS A 750 7.39 -15.13 25.09
CA LYS A 750 6.85 -16.22 25.90
C LYS A 750 6.43 -17.36 24.98
N GLU A 751 7.11 -18.48 25.10
CA GLU A 751 6.77 -19.69 24.37
C GLU A 751 5.78 -20.52 25.19
N LYS A 752 4.70 -20.96 24.53
CA LYS A 752 3.72 -21.90 25.10
C LYS A 752 3.27 -22.87 24.01
N GLY A 753 3.83 -24.08 24.04
CA GLY A 753 3.58 -25.06 22.98
C GLY A 753 4.13 -24.56 21.64
N ASN A 754 3.27 -24.46 20.64
CA ASN A 754 3.61 -23.93 19.30
C ASN A 754 3.37 -22.43 19.15
N THR A 755 3.13 -21.70 20.22
CA THR A 755 2.80 -20.28 20.17
C THR A 755 3.88 -19.47 20.86
N PHE A 756 4.43 -18.51 20.13
CA PHE A 756 5.38 -17.51 20.59
C PHE A 756 4.63 -16.20 20.75
N SER A 757 4.54 -15.66 21.95
CA SER A 757 3.80 -14.45 22.22
C SER A 757 4.73 -13.35 22.69
N VAL A 758 4.54 -12.16 22.14
CA VAL A 758 5.18 -10.93 22.61
C VAL A 758 4.08 -10.01 23.14
N SER A 759 4.11 -9.72 24.45
CA SER A 759 3.04 -8.95 25.06
C SER A 759 1.64 -9.60 24.88
N SER A 760 0.58 -8.80 24.92
CA SER A 760 -0.79 -9.30 24.73
C SER A 760 -1.28 -9.23 23.29
N ASN A 761 -0.54 -8.57 22.40
CA ASN A 761 -1.04 -8.15 21.08
C ASN A 761 -0.24 -8.68 19.87
N TYR A 762 0.82 -9.45 20.09
CA TYR A 762 1.49 -10.18 19.03
C TYR A 762 1.59 -11.66 19.38
N LYS A 763 1.31 -12.49 18.39
CA LYS A 763 1.51 -13.94 18.46
C LYS A 763 2.08 -14.44 17.15
N PHE A 764 3.08 -15.31 17.24
CA PHE A 764 3.48 -16.17 16.15
C PHE A 764 3.03 -17.59 16.49
N ILE A 765 2.34 -18.25 15.59
CA ILE A 765 1.84 -19.61 15.76
C ILE A 765 2.58 -20.50 14.79
N GLU A 766 3.47 -21.33 15.34
CA GLU A 766 4.19 -22.35 14.58
C GLU A 766 3.23 -23.44 14.14
N THR A 767 3.16 -23.69 12.83
CA THR A 767 2.26 -24.71 12.28
C THR A 767 2.83 -25.34 11.02
N SER A 768 2.42 -26.58 10.73
CA SER A 768 2.79 -27.26 9.49
C SER A 768 2.05 -26.65 8.29
N ASN A 769 2.56 -26.88 7.07
CA ASN A 769 1.88 -26.45 5.85
C ASN A 769 0.51 -27.11 5.65
N ASP A 770 0.33 -28.31 6.15
CA ASP A 770 -0.93 -29.06 6.04
C ASP A 770 -2.01 -28.47 6.98
N ASP A 771 -1.62 -27.99 8.16
CA ASP A 771 -2.53 -27.45 9.16
C ASP A 771 -2.70 -25.92 9.05
N LEU A 772 -1.88 -25.25 8.22
CA LEU A 772 -1.80 -23.80 8.14
C LEU A 772 -3.16 -23.13 7.81
N PHE A 773 -3.89 -23.71 6.86
CA PHE A 773 -5.18 -23.21 6.46
C PHE A 773 -6.20 -23.26 7.60
N ASP A 774 -6.30 -24.41 8.26
CA ASP A 774 -7.24 -24.62 9.37
C ASP A 774 -6.89 -23.74 10.58
N GLU A 775 -5.59 -23.50 10.80
CA GLU A 775 -5.13 -22.60 11.85
C GLU A 775 -5.56 -21.16 11.62
N VAL A 776 -5.43 -20.64 10.37
CA VAL A 776 -5.90 -19.30 10.01
C VAL A 776 -7.39 -19.15 10.30
N ILE A 777 -8.21 -20.11 9.86
CA ILE A 777 -9.66 -20.11 10.11
C ILE A 777 -9.95 -20.20 11.61
N ARG A 778 -9.21 -21.01 12.36
CA ARG A 778 -9.36 -21.16 13.80
C ARG A 778 -9.09 -19.84 14.53
N GLN A 779 -8.03 -19.12 14.19
CA GLN A 779 -7.71 -17.82 14.79
C GLN A 779 -8.75 -16.77 14.44
N TYR A 780 -9.21 -16.72 13.19
CA TYR A 780 -10.28 -15.82 12.76
C TYR A 780 -11.56 -16.07 13.56
N LYS A 781 -11.97 -17.34 13.71
CA LYS A 781 -13.12 -17.74 14.57
C LYS A 781 -12.91 -17.32 16.02
N GLY A 782 -11.72 -17.48 16.53
CA GLY A 782 -11.35 -17.06 17.87
C GLY A 782 -11.60 -15.57 18.10
N LEU A 783 -11.16 -14.71 17.16
CA LEU A 783 -11.38 -13.27 17.25
C LEU A 783 -12.88 -12.93 17.26
N ILE A 784 -13.66 -13.53 16.35
CA ILE A 784 -15.12 -13.33 16.30
C ILE A 784 -15.79 -13.77 17.61
N SER A 785 -15.39 -14.92 18.17
CA SER A 785 -15.97 -15.44 19.41
C SER A 785 -15.71 -14.51 20.62
N HIS A 786 -14.67 -13.69 20.58
CA HIS A 786 -14.38 -12.65 21.56
C HIS A 786 -15.12 -11.32 21.29
N GLY A 787 -16.09 -11.31 20.35
CA GLY A 787 -16.94 -10.16 20.08
C GLY A 787 -16.33 -9.13 19.11
N ILE A 788 -15.23 -9.46 18.44
CA ILE A 788 -14.59 -8.59 17.45
C ILE A 788 -15.40 -8.64 16.15
N LYS A 789 -15.68 -7.47 15.57
CA LYS A 789 -16.44 -7.38 14.33
C LYS A 789 -15.57 -7.82 13.14
N GLN A 790 -16.20 -8.41 12.12
CA GLN A 790 -15.51 -8.81 10.89
C GLN A 790 -14.79 -7.64 10.19
N ASP A 791 -15.40 -6.44 10.21
CA ASP A 791 -14.82 -5.22 9.62
C ASP A 791 -13.53 -4.76 10.32
N ASP A 792 -13.29 -5.23 11.54
CA ASP A 792 -12.10 -4.93 12.34
C ASP A 792 -10.97 -5.95 12.14
N ILE A 793 -11.20 -7.02 11.35
CA ILE A 793 -10.24 -8.11 11.14
C ILE A 793 -9.76 -8.10 9.69
N LEU A 794 -8.45 -8.11 9.48
CA LEU A 794 -7.83 -8.24 8.16
C LEU A 794 -6.89 -9.45 8.11
N VAL A 795 -7.17 -10.38 7.22
CA VAL A 795 -6.27 -11.49 6.92
C VAL A 795 -5.39 -11.13 5.72
N MET A 796 -4.08 -11.38 5.81
CA MET A 796 -3.10 -11.07 4.79
C MET A 796 -2.36 -12.32 4.32
N CYS A 797 -2.30 -12.50 3.01
CA CYS A 797 -1.60 -13.62 2.38
C CYS A 797 -0.56 -13.09 1.38
N PRO A 798 0.59 -13.74 1.22
CA PRO A 798 1.54 -13.40 0.15
C PRO A 798 0.97 -13.62 -1.25
N TYR A 799 0.13 -14.65 -1.45
CA TYR A 799 -0.44 -15.03 -2.75
C TYR A 799 -1.96 -14.90 -2.80
N ASN A 800 -2.50 -14.58 -3.99
CA ASN A 800 -3.94 -14.62 -4.24
C ASN A 800 -4.43 -16.04 -4.53
N VAL A 801 -3.67 -16.79 -5.32
CA VAL A 801 -4.05 -18.10 -5.86
C VAL A 801 -3.13 -19.18 -5.31
N SER A 802 -3.58 -19.92 -4.32
CA SER A 802 -2.96 -21.16 -3.81
C SER A 802 -3.94 -21.84 -2.85
N LYS A 803 -3.60 -23.05 -2.35
CA LYS A 803 -4.40 -23.72 -1.31
C LYS A 803 -4.57 -22.85 -0.05
N ILE A 804 -3.55 -22.06 0.28
CA ILE A 804 -3.52 -21.11 1.40
C ILE A 804 -3.58 -19.66 0.92
N GLY A 805 -4.05 -19.43 -0.30
CA GLY A 805 -4.12 -18.11 -0.90
C GLY A 805 -5.37 -17.34 -0.50
N ASN A 806 -5.34 -16.07 -0.80
CA ASN A 806 -6.39 -15.12 -0.46
C ASN A 806 -7.80 -15.61 -0.85
N TYR A 807 -7.97 -16.15 -2.08
CA TYR A 807 -9.30 -16.57 -2.54
C TYR A 807 -9.84 -17.78 -1.77
N ALA A 808 -8.98 -18.74 -1.43
CA ALA A 808 -9.37 -19.91 -0.65
C ALA A 808 -9.80 -19.51 0.77
N ILE A 809 -9.04 -18.64 1.41
CA ILE A 809 -9.34 -18.13 2.76
C ILE A 809 -10.63 -17.30 2.75
N CYS A 810 -10.81 -16.39 1.78
CA CYS A 810 -12.04 -15.64 1.65
C CYS A 810 -13.28 -16.53 1.53
N ASN A 811 -13.22 -17.56 0.70
CA ASN A 811 -14.34 -18.50 0.53
C ASN A 811 -14.62 -19.29 1.82
N ALA A 812 -13.57 -19.73 2.54
CA ALA A 812 -13.76 -20.46 3.78
C ALA A 812 -14.38 -19.60 4.89
N ILE A 813 -13.92 -18.36 5.03
CA ILE A 813 -14.52 -17.40 5.97
C ILE A 813 -15.97 -17.11 5.58
N GLN A 814 -16.25 -16.91 4.29
CA GLN A 814 -17.61 -16.69 3.81
C GLN A 814 -18.53 -17.86 4.14
N GLU A 815 -18.12 -19.10 3.84
CA GLU A 815 -18.95 -20.29 4.10
C GLU A 815 -19.23 -20.47 5.59
N GLU A 816 -18.32 -20.10 6.45
CA GLU A 816 -18.47 -20.19 7.91
C GLU A 816 -19.38 -19.08 8.49
N PHE A 817 -19.21 -17.85 8.05
CA PHE A 817 -19.84 -16.69 8.68
C PHE A 817 -21.00 -16.08 7.88
N ASN A 818 -21.10 -16.38 6.59
CA ASN A 818 -22.18 -15.98 5.71
C ASN A 818 -22.57 -17.13 4.76
N PRO A 819 -23.01 -18.30 5.29
CA PRO A 819 -23.37 -19.45 4.48
C PRO A 819 -24.51 -19.13 3.52
N PRO A 820 -24.69 -19.92 2.42
CA PRO A 820 -25.77 -19.72 1.47
C PRO A 820 -27.12 -19.90 2.14
N LYS A 821 -28.06 -18.98 1.86
CA LYS A 821 -29.45 -19.05 2.34
C LYS A 821 -30.40 -19.51 1.23
N PRO A 822 -31.41 -20.31 1.54
CA PRO A 822 -32.40 -20.72 0.56
C PRO A 822 -33.07 -19.50 -0.10
N ASN A 823 -33.18 -19.52 -1.42
CA ASN A 823 -33.87 -18.50 -2.24
C ASN A 823 -33.21 -17.09 -2.21
N GLU A 824 -31.97 -16.94 -1.71
CA GLU A 824 -31.25 -15.68 -1.77
C GLU A 824 -30.60 -15.50 -3.15
N LEU A 825 -30.79 -14.31 -3.74
CA LEU A 825 -30.11 -13.97 -4.99
C LEU A 825 -28.62 -13.88 -4.74
N THR A 826 -27.82 -14.36 -5.68
CA THR A 826 -26.35 -14.29 -5.64
C THR A 826 -25.80 -13.95 -7.02
N HIS A 827 -24.71 -13.23 -7.09
CA HIS A 827 -23.91 -13.12 -8.30
C HIS A 827 -22.63 -13.95 -8.19
N LYS A 828 -22.19 -14.50 -9.32
CA LYS A 828 -21.00 -15.35 -9.38
C LYS A 828 -19.97 -14.73 -10.30
N ARG A 829 -18.73 -14.76 -9.86
CA ARG A 829 -17.56 -14.41 -10.67
C ARG A 829 -16.56 -15.56 -10.63
N ARG A 830 -15.97 -15.86 -11.77
CA ARG A 830 -14.91 -16.86 -11.85
C ARG A 830 -13.56 -16.19 -12.03
N ILE A 831 -12.61 -16.48 -11.15
CA ILE A 831 -11.26 -15.92 -11.20
C ILE A 831 -10.27 -16.94 -10.64
N GLY A 832 -9.16 -17.15 -11.33
CA GLY A 832 -8.08 -18.04 -10.87
C GLY A 832 -8.52 -19.48 -10.61
N GLY A 833 -9.51 -19.99 -11.35
CA GLY A 833 -10.09 -21.32 -11.11
C GLY A 833 -11.04 -21.40 -9.93
N THR A 834 -11.16 -20.35 -9.13
CA THR A 834 -12.08 -20.24 -8.00
C THR A 834 -13.36 -19.54 -8.43
N THR A 835 -14.50 -20.03 -7.97
CA THR A 835 -15.78 -19.32 -8.13
C THR A 835 -16.03 -18.51 -6.88
N ILE A 836 -16.09 -17.19 -7.03
CA ILE A 836 -16.51 -16.26 -5.99
C ILE A 836 -18.02 -16.11 -6.12
N VAL A 837 -18.73 -16.25 -5.01
CA VAL A 837 -20.18 -16.07 -4.93
C VAL A 837 -20.44 -14.87 -4.02
N PHE A 838 -21.02 -13.82 -4.56
CA PHE A 838 -21.37 -12.62 -3.79
C PHE A 838 -22.77 -12.78 -3.18
N ARG A 839 -22.85 -12.65 -1.86
CA ARG A 839 -24.03 -12.78 -1.03
C ARG A 839 -24.31 -11.48 -0.27
N LYS A 840 -25.56 -11.23 0.07
CA LYS A 840 -25.91 -10.14 0.98
C LYS A 840 -25.13 -10.29 2.31
N GLY A 841 -24.52 -9.22 2.77
CA GLY A 841 -23.72 -9.18 3.99
C GLY A 841 -22.22 -9.42 3.79
N ASP A 842 -21.77 -9.84 2.60
CA ASP A 842 -20.36 -10.04 2.32
C ASP A 842 -19.57 -8.74 2.38
N ILE A 843 -18.35 -8.85 2.88
CA ILE A 843 -17.33 -7.80 2.73
C ILE A 843 -16.68 -7.98 1.36
N VAL A 844 -16.57 -6.89 0.62
CA VAL A 844 -15.94 -6.87 -0.71
C VAL A 844 -14.88 -5.81 -0.79
N VAL A 845 -13.92 -6.00 -1.70
CA VAL A 845 -12.88 -5.03 -2.04
C VAL A 845 -12.93 -4.72 -3.53
N ASN A 846 -12.93 -3.44 -3.86
CA ASN A 846 -12.85 -2.99 -5.25
C ASN A 846 -11.40 -3.05 -5.74
N LYS A 847 -11.16 -3.57 -6.94
CA LYS A 847 -9.81 -3.80 -7.51
C LYS A 847 -9.45 -2.88 -8.66
N LYS A 848 -10.34 -1.95 -9.00
CA LYS A 848 -10.09 -0.97 -10.08
C LYS A 848 -10.73 0.36 -9.70
N ASN A 849 -10.03 1.47 -9.97
CA ASN A 849 -10.64 2.78 -9.82
C ASN A 849 -11.85 2.90 -10.74
N ASN A 850 -12.99 3.31 -10.18
CA ASN A 850 -14.20 3.58 -10.94
C ASN A 850 -14.73 4.95 -10.52
N TYR A 851 -14.81 5.86 -11.48
CA TYR A 851 -15.10 7.27 -11.24
C TYR A 851 -16.58 7.63 -11.49
N SER A 852 -17.41 6.65 -11.86
CA SER A 852 -18.82 6.88 -12.21
C SER A 852 -19.65 5.64 -11.87
N ILE A 853 -19.84 5.39 -10.58
CA ILE A 853 -20.71 4.32 -10.09
C ILE A 853 -22.02 4.95 -9.62
N PRO A 854 -23.21 4.50 -10.14
CA PRO A 854 -24.49 5.03 -9.71
C PRO A 854 -24.70 4.90 -8.19
N THR A 855 -25.18 5.96 -7.56
CA THR A 855 -25.65 5.92 -6.18
C THR A 855 -26.94 5.08 -6.07
N GLU A 856 -27.40 4.75 -4.85
CA GLU A 856 -28.66 4.07 -4.65
C GLU A 856 -29.84 4.87 -5.25
N GLU A 857 -29.81 6.19 -5.13
CA GLU A 857 -30.80 7.08 -5.78
C GLU A 857 -30.68 7.01 -7.30
N GLY A 858 -29.46 7.05 -7.83
CA GLY A 858 -29.19 6.89 -9.27
C GLY A 858 -29.67 5.55 -9.81
N TYR A 859 -29.45 4.46 -9.07
CA TYR A 859 -29.99 3.15 -9.42
C TYR A 859 -31.52 3.12 -9.47
N ASN A 860 -32.19 3.74 -8.48
CA ASN A 860 -33.66 3.80 -8.46
C ASN A 860 -34.21 4.59 -9.66
N VAL A 861 -33.54 5.65 -10.08
CA VAL A 861 -33.88 6.42 -11.28
C VAL A 861 -33.68 5.56 -12.53
N LEU A 862 -32.55 4.87 -12.69
CA LEU A 862 -32.30 3.96 -13.81
C LEU A 862 -33.34 2.82 -13.92
N MET A 863 -33.84 2.32 -12.79
CA MET A 863 -34.87 1.29 -12.77
C MET A 863 -36.26 1.84 -13.10
N SER A 864 -36.49 3.12 -12.92
CA SER A 864 -37.78 3.77 -13.23
C SER A 864 -37.91 4.22 -14.69
N ASP A 865 -36.80 4.48 -15.40
CA ASP A 865 -36.79 4.93 -16.78
C ASP A 865 -35.72 4.18 -17.59
N SER A 866 -36.19 3.33 -18.51
CA SER A 866 -35.34 2.49 -19.37
C SER A 866 -34.58 3.24 -20.48
N MET A 867 -34.83 4.55 -20.60
CA MET A 867 -34.14 5.40 -21.59
C MET A 867 -32.86 6.03 -21.02
N LEU A 868 -32.69 6.03 -19.70
CA LEU A 868 -31.53 6.64 -19.04
C LEU A 868 -30.35 5.66 -18.98
N THR A 869 -29.16 6.23 -19.05
CA THR A 869 -27.88 5.52 -18.90
C THR A 869 -27.23 5.86 -17.57
N GLU A 870 -26.16 5.16 -17.21
CA GLU A 870 -25.38 5.44 -15.97
C GLU A 870 -24.77 6.85 -15.96
N GLU A 871 -24.61 7.47 -17.14
CA GLU A 871 -24.09 8.86 -17.28
C GLU A 871 -25.16 9.92 -16.96
N ASP A 872 -26.43 9.54 -16.99
CA ASP A 872 -27.55 10.46 -16.79
C ASP A 872 -28.01 10.57 -15.32
N VAL A 873 -27.39 9.84 -14.41
CA VAL A 873 -27.81 9.71 -13.00
C VAL A 873 -26.69 10.11 -12.02
N ALA A 874 -27.07 10.31 -10.77
CA ALA A 874 -26.13 10.60 -9.71
C ALA A 874 -25.13 9.45 -9.52
N THR A 875 -23.83 9.75 -9.61
CA THR A 875 -22.75 8.79 -9.48
C THR A 875 -21.75 9.21 -8.40
N SER A 876 -20.99 8.24 -7.89
CA SER A 876 -19.91 8.46 -6.95
C SER A 876 -18.67 7.67 -7.37
N ILE A 877 -17.56 7.92 -6.66
CA ILE A 877 -16.25 7.36 -6.98
C ILE A 877 -15.93 6.21 -6.03
N VAL A 878 -15.48 5.08 -6.58
CA VAL A 878 -14.94 3.96 -5.79
C VAL A 878 -13.51 3.68 -6.23
N LEU A 879 -12.60 3.76 -5.28
CA LEU A 879 -11.17 3.63 -5.54
C LEU A 879 -10.70 2.17 -5.40
N ASN A 880 -9.58 1.85 -6.04
CA ASN A 880 -8.92 0.56 -5.89
C ASN A 880 -8.47 0.36 -4.44
N GLY A 881 -8.78 -0.82 -3.88
CA GLY A 881 -8.51 -1.17 -2.49
C GLY A 881 -9.58 -0.72 -1.49
N GLN A 882 -10.59 0.06 -1.90
CA GLN A 882 -11.68 0.45 -1.01
C GLN A 882 -12.57 -0.76 -0.70
N MET A 883 -12.90 -0.91 0.58
CA MET A 883 -13.72 -2.02 1.08
C MET A 883 -15.15 -1.55 1.31
N GLY A 884 -16.09 -2.42 1.03
CA GLY A 884 -17.51 -2.17 1.24
C GLY A 884 -18.25 -3.44 1.68
N ARG A 885 -19.52 -3.27 2.06
CA ARG A 885 -20.40 -4.40 2.46
C ARG A 885 -21.61 -4.48 1.56
N ILE A 886 -21.90 -5.66 1.02
CA ILE A 886 -23.08 -5.89 0.19
C ILE A 886 -24.33 -5.75 1.06
N VAL A 887 -25.13 -4.73 0.81
CA VAL A 887 -26.40 -4.49 1.51
C VAL A 887 -27.56 -5.18 0.84
N GLN A 888 -27.51 -5.33 -0.49
CA GLN A 888 -28.54 -6.02 -1.24
C GLN A 888 -27.97 -6.63 -2.53
N VAL A 889 -28.48 -7.80 -2.90
CA VAL A 889 -28.26 -8.43 -4.19
C VAL A 889 -29.54 -8.29 -5.01
N VAL A 890 -29.43 -7.68 -6.18
CA VAL A 890 -30.54 -7.52 -7.14
C VAL A 890 -30.24 -8.28 -8.42
N LYS A 891 -31.22 -8.49 -9.27
CA LYS A 891 -31.07 -9.26 -10.52
C LYS A 891 -30.04 -8.61 -11.46
N GLU A 892 -29.97 -7.30 -11.44
CA GLU A 892 -29.13 -6.45 -12.30
C GLU A 892 -27.69 -6.28 -11.77
N GLY A 893 -27.47 -6.48 -10.45
CA GLY A 893 -26.18 -6.25 -9.83
C GLY A 893 -26.17 -6.33 -8.31
N LEU A 894 -25.31 -5.52 -7.69
CA LEU A 894 -25.10 -5.45 -6.25
C LEU A 894 -25.25 -4.01 -5.77
N LEU A 895 -25.98 -3.81 -4.67
CA LEU A 895 -25.93 -2.57 -3.88
C LEU A 895 -24.94 -2.79 -2.74
N ILE A 896 -23.93 -1.95 -2.70
CA ILE A 896 -22.78 -2.08 -1.78
C ILE A 896 -22.62 -0.78 -1.02
N LYS A 897 -22.56 -0.86 0.31
CA LYS A 897 -22.22 0.28 1.16
C LYS A 897 -20.72 0.43 1.23
N PHE A 898 -20.21 1.54 0.72
CA PHE A 898 -18.84 2.01 0.90
C PHE A 898 -18.88 3.26 1.81
N ASP A 899 -18.18 3.21 2.92
CA ASP A 899 -18.25 4.24 3.95
C ASP A 899 -19.72 4.56 4.32
N GLU A 900 -20.23 5.75 4.01
CA GLU A 900 -21.62 6.13 4.29
C GLU A 900 -22.54 6.06 3.08
N GLU A 901 -22.02 5.79 1.87
CA GLU A 901 -22.78 5.78 0.63
C GLU A 901 -23.12 4.35 0.17
N ILE A 902 -24.31 4.17 -0.38
CA ILE A 902 -24.72 2.92 -1.05
C ILE A 902 -24.63 3.14 -2.55
N LEU A 903 -23.90 2.25 -3.24
CA LEU A 903 -23.57 2.35 -4.65
C LEU A 903 -23.99 1.09 -5.40
N PHE A 904 -24.43 1.27 -6.65
CA PHE A 904 -24.89 0.17 -7.49
C PHE A 904 -23.80 -0.33 -8.44
N PHE A 905 -23.40 -1.57 -8.27
CA PHE A 905 -22.46 -2.27 -9.15
C PHE A 905 -23.25 -3.17 -10.11
N ASN A 906 -23.31 -2.82 -11.39
CA ASN A 906 -23.88 -3.65 -12.44
C ASN A 906 -23.06 -4.93 -12.67
N LYS A 907 -23.56 -5.86 -13.50
CA LYS A 907 -22.87 -7.14 -13.78
C LYS A 907 -21.47 -6.97 -14.35
N GLN A 908 -21.20 -5.89 -15.09
CA GLN A 908 -19.88 -5.60 -15.64
C GLN A 908 -18.93 -5.11 -14.55
N ASN A 909 -19.40 -4.21 -13.68
CA ASN A 909 -18.63 -3.66 -12.57
C ASN A 909 -18.33 -4.68 -11.46
N ILE A 910 -19.19 -5.70 -11.29
CA ILE A 910 -18.93 -6.84 -10.38
C ILE A 910 -17.63 -7.56 -10.73
N ASN A 911 -17.18 -7.53 -11.98
CA ASN A 911 -15.87 -8.08 -12.37
C ASN A 911 -14.68 -7.37 -11.75
N ASN A 912 -14.87 -6.20 -11.17
CA ASN A 912 -13.83 -5.46 -10.43
C ASN A 912 -13.84 -5.75 -8.92
N LEU A 913 -14.76 -6.59 -8.42
CA LEU A 913 -14.89 -6.89 -7.00
C LEU A 913 -14.25 -8.24 -6.64
N LEU A 914 -13.70 -8.32 -5.46
CA LEU A 914 -13.30 -9.56 -4.77
C LEU A 914 -13.94 -9.59 -3.38
N LEU A 915 -14.01 -10.77 -2.75
CA LEU A 915 -14.32 -10.85 -1.32
C LEU A 915 -13.20 -10.19 -0.53
N GLY A 916 -13.56 -9.47 0.51
CA GLY A 916 -12.68 -8.63 1.30
C GLY A 916 -12.31 -9.18 2.68
N TYR A 917 -12.61 -10.45 2.99
CA TYR A 917 -12.24 -11.08 4.26
C TYR A 917 -10.72 -11.29 4.41
N SER A 918 -10.04 -11.41 3.29
CA SER A 918 -8.59 -11.48 3.18
C SER A 918 -8.11 -10.71 1.95
N ILE A 919 -6.91 -10.14 1.99
CA ILE A 919 -6.26 -9.45 0.86
C ILE A 919 -4.80 -9.84 0.76
N SER A 920 -4.16 -9.57 -0.39
CA SER A 920 -2.72 -9.77 -0.46
C SER A 920 -1.98 -8.75 0.41
N THR A 921 -0.82 -9.14 0.97
CA THR A 921 0.00 -8.24 1.80
C THR A 921 0.36 -6.95 1.05
N HIS A 922 0.67 -7.02 -0.24
CA HIS A 922 0.90 -5.84 -1.07
C HIS A 922 -0.34 -4.94 -1.17
N SER A 923 -1.53 -5.52 -1.35
CA SER A 923 -2.79 -4.77 -1.40
C SER A 923 -3.17 -4.16 -0.04
N SER A 924 -2.54 -4.58 1.05
CA SER A 924 -2.77 -4.02 2.38
C SER A 924 -2.01 -2.72 2.63
N GLN A 925 -1.06 -2.35 1.76
CA GLN A 925 -0.35 -1.06 1.87
C GLN A 925 -1.35 0.11 1.87
N GLY A 926 -1.12 1.11 2.71
CA GLY A 926 -2.07 2.20 2.95
C GLY A 926 -3.34 1.80 3.72
N SER A 927 -3.52 0.51 4.07
CA SER A 927 -4.63 0.00 4.88
C SER A 927 -4.22 -0.21 6.33
N SER A 928 -5.20 -0.26 7.23
CA SER A 928 -5.00 -0.71 8.62
C SER A 928 -6.28 -1.35 9.16
N ALA A 929 -6.15 -2.28 10.09
CA ALA A 929 -7.26 -2.91 10.80
C ALA A 929 -6.97 -3.01 12.29
N GLN A 930 -8.01 -3.22 13.12
CA GLN A 930 -7.82 -3.38 14.56
C GLN A 930 -7.05 -4.67 14.85
N TYR A 931 -7.39 -5.75 14.15
CA TYR A 931 -6.80 -7.07 14.31
C TYR A 931 -6.33 -7.59 12.95
N THR A 932 -5.13 -8.14 12.90
CA THR A 932 -4.58 -8.68 11.66
C THR A 932 -4.05 -10.09 11.85
N ILE A 933 -4.18 -10.89 10.81
CA ILE A 933 -3.61 -12.24 10.72
C ILE A 933 -2.77 -12.26 9.44
N SER A 934 -1.51 -12.69 9.52
CA SER A 934 -0.67 -12.86 8.35
C SER A 934 -0.12 -14.28 8.22
N ILE A 935 0.22 -14.66 7.00
CA ILE A 935 0.76 -15.98 6.68
C ILE A 935 2.22 -15.84 6.33
N VAL A 936 3.07 -16.59 7.07
CA VAL A 936 4.51 -16.65 6.85
C VAL A 936 4.93 -18.10 6.66
N SER A 937 4.99 -18.57 5.41
CA SER A 937 5.20 -19.98 5.08
C SER A 937 6.26 -20.16 4.00
N ASP A 938 7.01 -21.27 4.09
CA ASP A 938 7.98 -21.68 3.08
C ASP A 938 7.35 -21.97 1.70
N LEU A 939 6.04 -22.28 1.66
CA LEU A 939 5.27 -22.33 0.42
C LEU A 939 5.25 -20.98 -0.31
N CYS A 940 5.50 -19.88 0.40
CA CYS A 940 5.54 -18.53 -0.13
C CYS A 940 6.97 -17.97 -0.22
N LYS A 941 7.99 -18.80 -0.13
CA LYS A 941 9.41 -18.44 0.03
C LYS A 941 9.89 -17.39 -0.98
N ARG A 942 9.45 -17.46 -2.24
CA ARG A 942 9.80 -16.45 -3.27
C ARG A 942 9.31 -15.04 -2.99
N MET A 943 8.26 -14.89 -2.18
CA MET A 943 7.66 -13.59 -1.83
C MET A 943 8.10 -13.10 -0.45
N LEU A 944 8.79 -13.98 0.33
CA LEU A 944 9.16 -13.64 1.68
C LEU A 944 10.39 -12.73 1.70
N SER A 945 10.18 -11.51 2.20
CA SER A 945 11.21 -10.53 2.49
C SER A 945 10.92 -9.84 3.82
N LYS A 946 11.91 -9.18 4.38
CA LYS A 946 11.72 -8.41 5.62
C LYS A 946 10.73 -7.26 5.42
N GLU A 947 10.69 -6.67 4.22
CA GLU A 947 9.74 -5.62 3.86
C GLU A 947 8.32 -6.16 3.83
N LEU A 948 8.10 -7.39 3.31
CA LEU A 948 6.77 -8.01 3.26
C LEU A 948 6.21 -8.25 4.66
N ILE A 949 6.99 -8.92 5.55
CA ILE A 949 6.55 -9.18 6.91
C ILE A 949 6.45 -7.88 7.73
N TYR A 950 7.31 -6.89 7.48
CA TYR A 950 7.21 -5.55 8.07
C TYR A 950 5.89 -4.87 7.71
N VAL A 951 5.51 -4.87 6.43
CA VAL A 951 4.23 -4.30 6.00
C VAL A 951 3.07 -5.03 6.65
N ALA A 952 3.08 -6.37 6.69
CA ALA A 952 2.00 -7.16 7.30
C ALA A 952 1.80 -6.80 8.78
N ASP A 953 2.87 -6.82 9.57
CA ASP A 953 2.83 -6.46 11.00
C ASP A 953 2.39 -5.02 11.21
N THR A 954 2.86 -4.09 10.37
CA THR A 954 2.52 -2.66 10.47
C THR A 954 1.10 -2.29 10.04
N ARG A 955 0.25 -3.21 9.61
CA ARG A 955 -1.19 -2.96 9.33
C ARG A 955 -2.06 -3.05 10.57
N CYS A 956 -1.59 -3.65 11.62
CA CYS A 956 -2.32 -3.86 12.86
C CYS A 956 -2.44 -2.57 13.71
N LYS A 957 -3.58 -2.36 14.37
CA LYS A 957 -3.77 -1.31 15.38
C LYS A 957 -3.83 -1.85 16.79
N LYS A 958 -4.33 -3.08 17.00
CA LYS A 958 -4.52 -3.69 18.34
C LYS A 958 -3.77 -5.00 18.51
N SER A 959 -3.96 -6.00 17.66
CA SER A 959 -3.30 -7.29 17.79
C SER A 959 -3.01 -7.94 16.45
N HIS A 960 -1.78 -8.43 16.29
CA HIS A 960 -1.28 -9.14 15.12
C HIS A 960 -0.98 -10.60 15.43
N ILE A 961 -1.30 -11.47 14.48
CA ILE A 961 -1.03 -12.90 14.55
C ILE A 961 -0.33 -13.34 13.27
N ASP A 962 0.93 -13.74 13.37
CA ASP A 962 1.61 -14.45 12.31
C ASP A 962 1.36 -15.96 12.45
N ILE A 963 1.08 -16.63 11.34
CA ILE A 963 0.84 -18.07 11.30
C ILE A 963 1.73 -18.69 10.23
N GLY A 964 2.53 -19.70 10.61
CA GLY A 964 3.41 -20.38 9.65
C GLY A 964 4.62 -21.04 10.29
N GLN A 965 5.77 -20.98 9.61
CA GLN A 965 7.01 -21.62 10.07
C GLN A 965 8.01 -20.56 10.53
N GLN A 966 8.62 -20.80 11.68
CA GLN A 966 9.67 -19.93 12.22
C GLN A 966 10.85 -19.82 11.26
N ASP A 967 11.25 -20.91 10.62
CA ASP A 967 12.32 -20.90 9.62
C ASP A 967 11.99 -20.03 8.40
N ALA A 968 10.71 -20.01 7.97
CA ALA A 968 10.25 -19.14 6.91
C ALA A 968 10.30 -17.66 7.33
N PHE A 969 9.97 -17.38 8.58
CA PHE A 969 10.08 -16.02 9.14
C PHE A 969 11.55 -15.57 9.23
N LEU A 970 12.43 -16.41 9.71
CA LEU A 970 13.86 -16.12 9.78
C LEU A 970 14.50 -15.96 8.39
N TYR A 971 14.04 -16.75 7.43
CA TYR A 971 14.41 -16.56 6.03
C TYR A 971 14.00 -15.16 5.55
N ALA A 972 12.76 -14.75 5.80
CA ALA A 972 12.26 -13.42 5.43
C ALA A 972 13.11 -12.31 6.07
N LEU A 973 13.47 -12.42 7.34
CA LEU A 973 14.33 -11.44 8.03
C LEU A 973 15.68 -11.24 7.36
N SER A 974 16.25 -12.29 6.77
CA SER A 974 17.55 -12.27 6.12
C SER A 974 17.51 -11.83 4.65
N HIS A 975 16.31 -11.66 4.08
CA HIS A 975 16.09 -11.32 2.68
C HIS A 975 15.43 -9.95 2.55
N SER A 976 15.97 -9.13 1.65
CA SER A 976 15.42 -7.81 1.33
C SER A 976 15.17 -7.70 -0.16
N ASP A 977 13.98 -7.25 -0.55
CA ASP A 977 13.59 -7.04 -1.95
C ASP A 977 14.50 -6.03 -2.65
N ASN A 978 15.02 -5.04 -1.92
CA ASN A 978 15.92 -4.02 -2.46
C ASN A 978 17.29 -4.56 -2.88
N GLN A 979 17.79 -5.62 -2.24
CA GLN A 979 19.14 -6.17 -2.50
C GLN A 979 19.24 -6.93 -3.82
N HIS A 980 18.12 -7.37 -4.38
CA HIS A 980 18.08 -8.20 -5.58
C HIS A 980 17.63 -7.44 -6.83
N ARG A 981 17.44 -6.10 -6.74
CA ARG A 981 17.07 -5.27 -7.89
C ARG A 981 18.28 -4.54 -8.44
N TYR A 982 18.62 -4.85 -9.68
CA TYR A 982 19.72 -4.20 -10.42
C TYR A 982 19.16 -3.13 -11.33
N THR A 983 19.67 -1.88 -11.22
CA THR A 983 19.20 -0.71 -11.95
C THR A 983 20.37 0.10 -12.50
N TRP A 984 20.14 0.90 -13.55
CA TRP A 984 21.11 1.86 -14.08
C TRP A 984 21.00 3.22 -13.38
N LEU A 985 19.84 3.56 -12.85
CA LEU A 985 19.50 4.88 -12.36
C LEU A 985 20.52 5.43 -11.36
N LYS A 986 20.95 4.62 -10.41
CA LYS A 986 21.95 5.04 -9.40
C LYS A 986 23.26 5.48 -10.05
N GLU A 987 23.76 4.73 -11.02
CA GLU A 987 25.01 5.04 -11.73
C GLU A 987 24.84 6.30 -12.60
N MET A 988 23.70 6.42 -13.30
CA MET A 988 23.38 7.60 -14.12
C MET A 988 23.33 8.86 -13.28
N LEU A 989 22.71 8.82 -12.10
CA LEU A 989 22.64 9.94 -11.15
C LEU A 989 24.04 10.37 -10.69
N ILE A 990 24.88 9.41 -10.28
CA ILE A 990 26.24 9.71 -9.81
C ILE A 990 27.11 10.30 -10.92
N GLN A 991 27.04 9.76 -12.13
CA GLN A 991 27.82 10.22 -13.27
C GLN A 991 27.34 11.59 -13.77
N GLY A 992 26.05 11.76 -13.96
CA GLY A 992 25.46 13.01 -14.43
C GLY A 992 25.56 14.16 -13.44
N TYR A 993 25.62 13.88 -12.13
CA TYR A 993 25.85 14.92 -11.10
C TYR A 993 27.30 15.41 -11.08
N LYS A 994 28.27 14.53 -11.38
CA LYS A 994 29.71 14.88 -11.44
C LYS A 994 30.09 15.67 -12.68
N ASN A 995 29.39 15.47 -13.79
CA ASN A 995 29.56 16.21 -15.05
C ASN A 995 28.73 17.51 -15.03
#